data_ea97f7bf260c156359dbb42f74d3df82
#
_entry.id   ea97f7bf260c156359dbb42f74d3df82
#
_cell.length_a   1.000
_cell.length_b   1.000
_cell.length_c   1.000
_cell.angle_alpha   90.00
_cell.angle_beta   90.00
_cell.angle_gamma   90.00
#
_symmetry.space_group_name_H-M   'P 1'
#
loop_
_entity.id
_entity.type
_entity.pdbx_description
1 polymer ?
#
loop_
_entity_poly.entity_id
_entity_poly.type
_entity_poly.pdbx_seq_one_letter_code
_entity_poly.pdbx_strand_id
1 'polypeptide(L)'
;GPGAVPTLPEGDGWLLVEVGAPGEDLEVTLERARALCAESAAVDTVVYPPGAQASALWRIRADGAGLGGRTPPDGEGGGDQQAWPGFEDAAVPPEKLGDYLRDFTALMEEFDIDGLLYGHFGDGCVHVRLSMPLETPEGVAHSRAFLQSAARICAAHGGSVSGEHGDGRARGELLRFMYSPEMLDLFARVKHVFDPGNLLNPGVLAAPMDEAEASSRSKARTAGVAGDPAELQPGVDSLDRNLRRVAARPMPADGGFAFTHDGGDFTAAVHRCTGVGKCRAVVSGTFMCPSYLATREEKDVTRGRARILQEAANSQLVTAIDSPEVLEALDLCLACKACSADCPAGVDMARYRSEALFRTYRGRMRPLSHYTLGWLPRLTRVTARVPGLAAVANALMSVAPLRSMAFRIIGLDPRRGMPDLQSGTFTAWARRRSLLADSVPASTNSDPISVAREREGATASSIPDSPILSGPRDPSGRPYALVWADSFSQTLDDAGARAVVDVLEANGFAPIVAPDACCGLTWITTGQLTGAKKHLASLLGVLAPFAASGIPIVGVEPSCTAVLRDDLLDLLPEDPRSGLVSSATHTLAEVLSAVPASERSLPRLEGVEIVAQPHCHHYSVMGWDADQALLESLGARVTRLEGCCGLAGNFGMEAGHYDLSVAVASHSLLPSLSAKPDAVYLADGFSCRTQAAQLAGRGGVHLATLLAGRAG
;
A
#
# COMPACT_ATOMS: atom_id res chain seq x y z
N GLY A 1 7.22 1.74 2.66
CA GLY A 1 7.02 1.68 4.11
C GLY A 1 8.15 0.90 4.77
N PRO A 2 8.27 0.87 6.10
CA PRO A 2 9.28 0.05 6.78
C PRO A 2 9.22 -1.39 6.29
N GLY A 3 10.38 -1.95 5.86
CA GLY A 3 10.47 -3.29 5.27
C GLY A 3 10.30 -3.37 3.75
N ALA A 4 10.08 -2.26 3.06
CA ALA A 4 10.05 -2.23 1.59
C ALA A 4 11.43 -2.47 0.96
N VAL A 5 12.49 -2.19 1.71
CA VAL A 5 13.88 -2.41 1.30
C VAL A 5 14.45 -3.56 2.12
N PRO A 6 14.94 -4.65 1.51
CA PRO A 6 15.62 -5.73 2.21
C PRO A 6 16.94 -5.25 2.83
N THR A 7 17.51 -6.03 3.75
CA THR A 7 18.82 -5.72 4.31
C THR A 7 19.86 -5.67 3.20
N LEU A 8 20.56 -4.55 3.11
CA LEU A 8 21.65 -4.31 2.16
C LEU A 8 23.00 -4.54 2.82
N PRO A 9 24.07 -4.81 2.02
CA PRO A 9 25.46 -4.75 2.48
C PRO A 9 25.80 -3.37 3.09
N GLU A 10 26.86 -3.29 3.88
CA GLU A 10 27.30 -2.03 4.49
C GLU A 10 27.73 -1.02 3.42
N GLY A 11 27.26 0.24 3.50
CA GLY A 11 27.61 1.32 2.58
C GLY A 11 26.49 2.36 2.40
N ASP A 12 26.85 3.47 1.76
CA ASP A 12 25.94 4.59 1.47
C ASP A 12 25.42 4.57 0.01
N GLY A 13 25.99 3.72 -0.84
CA GLY A 13 25.58 3.50 -2.23
C GLY A 13 25.79 2.04 -2.63
N TRP A 14 24.89 1.51 -3.46
CA TRP A 14 24.92 0.09 -3.83
C TRP A 14 24.90 -0.09 -5.35
N LEU A 15 25.80 -0.93 -5.85
CA LEU A 15 25.83 -1.37 -7.24
C LEU A 15 25.34 -2.82 -7.31
N LEU A 16 24.28 -3.06 -8.08
CA LEU A 16 23.78 -4.40 -8.39
C LEU A 16 24.38 -4.84 -9.73
N VAL A 17 25.13 -5.94 -9.72
CA VAL A 17 25.79 -6.48 -10.92
C VAL A 17 25.23 -7.87 -11.19
N GLU A 18 24.68 -8.08 -12.38
CA GLU A 18 24.23 -9.39 -12.83
C GLU A 18 25.38 -10.05 -13.62
N VAL A 19 25.72 -11.27 -13.22
CA VAL A 19 26.77 -12.06 -13.84
C VAL A 19 26.20 -13.36 -14.40
N GLY A 20 26.42 -13.64 -15.67
CA GLY A 20 25.94 -14.88 -16.29
C GLY A 20 26.19 -14.92 -17.78
N ALA A 21 26.11 -16.12 -18.36
CA ALA A 21 26.04 -16.33 -19.78
C ALA A 21 25.05 -17.47 -20.12
N PRO A 22 24.38 -17.43 -21.28
CA PRO A 22 23.47 -18.48 -21.69
C PRO A 22 24.12 -19.85 -21.68
N GLY A 23 23.58 -20.81 -20.92
CA GLY A 23 24.07 -22.18 -20.83
C GLY A 23 25.29 -22.39 -19.94
N GLU A 24 25.74 -21.37 -19.21
CA GLU A 24 26.83 -21.49 -18.25
C GLU A 24 26.36 -22.23 -16.98
N ASP A 25 27.29 -23.04 -16.42
CA ASP A 25 27.03 -23.72 -15.14
C ASP A 25 26.96 -22.71 -13.99
N LEU A 26 26.01 -22.89 -13.06
CA LEU A 26 25.77 -21.97 -11.95
C LEU A 26 27.01 -21.82 -11.04
N GLU A 27 27.74 -22.89 -10.74
CA GLU A 27 28.91 -22.83 -9.86
C GLU A 27 30.04 -22.02 -10.53
N VAL A 28 30.26 -22.18 -11.85
CA VAL A 28 31.23 -21.39 -12.62
C VAL A 28 30.84 -19.90 -12.59
N THR A 29 29.55 -19.61 -12.75
CA THR A 29 29.04 -18.24 -12.68
C THR A 29 29.26 -17.64 -11.29
N LEU A 30 28.97 -18.38 -10.22
CA LEU A 30 29.17 -17.93 -8.84
C LEU A 30 30.65 -17.73 -8.50
N GLU A 31 31.57 -18.59 -8.98
CA GLU A 31 32.99 -18.40 -8.80
C GLU A 31 33.46 -17.11 -9.49
N ARG A 32 33.04 -16.85 -10.73
CA ARG A 32 33.31 -15.61 -11.42
C ARG A 32 32.77 -14.39 -10.70
N ALA A 33 31.54 -14.44 -10.18
CA ALA A 33 30.99 -13.36 -9.40
C ALA A 33 31.80 -13.07 -8.13
N ARG A 34 32.23 -14.12 -7.41
CA ARG A 34 33.13 -13.97 -6.24
C ARG A 34 34.50 -13.36 -6.60
N ALA A 35 35.06 -13.74 -7.75
CA ALA A 35 36.32 -13.18 -8.22
C ALA A 35 36.18 -11.67 -8.52
N LEU A 36 35.11 -11.26 -9.20
CA LEU A 36 34.79 -9.84 -9.44
C LEU A 36 34.61 -9.05 -8.14
N CYS A 37 33.91 -9.60 -7.17
CA CYS A 37 33.80 -9.00 -5.85
C CYS A 37 35.15 -8.80 -5.16
N ALA A 38 36.04 -9.80 -5.24
CA ALA A 38 37.37 -9.74 -4.63
C ALA A 38 38.31 -8.69 -5.28
N GLU A 39 38.08 -8.36 -6.55
CA GLU A 39 38.80 -7.31 -7.28
C GLU A 39 38.21 -5.91 -7.08
N SER A 40 36.99 -5.82 -6.53
CA SER A 40 36.30 -4.55 -6.33
C SER A 40 36.91 -3.77 -5.16
N ALA A 41 36.79 -2.44 -5.20
CA ALA A 41 37.12 -1.54 -4.10
C ALA A 41 35.92 -1.25 -3.19
N ALA A 42 34.88 -2.06 -3.27
CA ALA A 42 33.66 -1.89 -2.45
C ALA A 42 33.96 -2.15 -0.97
N VAL A 43 33.23 -1.44 -0.08
CA VAL A 43 33.34 -1.59 1.39
C VAL A 43 32.88 -2.98 1.82
N ASP A 44 31.78 -3.45 1.23
CA ASP A 44 31.21 -4.78 1.46
C ASP A 44 30.65 -5.35 0.16
N THR A 45 30.67 -6.67 0.02
CA THR A 45 30.18 -7.37 -1.19
C THR A 45 29.47 -8.65 -0.82
N VAL A 46 28.33 -8.93 -1.46
CA VAL A 46 27.58 -10.17 -1.28
C VAL A 46 27.19 -10.75 -2.63
N VAL A 47 27.39 -12.06 -2.80
CA VAL A 47 26.98 -12.81 -3.99
C VAL A 47 25.73 -13.61 -3.67
N TYR A 48 24.65 -13.36 -4.40
CA TYR A 48 23.38 -14.06 -4.29
C TYR A 48 23.16 -14.99 -5.49
N PRO A 49 22.91 -16.29 -5.27
CA PRO A 49 22.44 -17.16 -6.34
C PRO A 49 21.02 -16.74 -6.78
N PRO A 50 20.59 -17.12 -8.00
CA PRO A 50 19.20 -16.89 -8.42
C PRO A 50 18.21 -17.41 -7.41
N GLY A 51 17.22 -16.57 -7.02
CA GLY A 51 16.22 -16.94 -6.00
C GLY A 51 15.51 -15.74 -5.39
N ALA A 52 14.76 -16.00 -4.34
CA ALA A 52 13.91 -14.99 -3.70
C ALA A 52 14.69 -13.77 -3.15
N GLN A 53 15.89 -14.00 -2.60
CA GLN A 53 16.73 -12.91 -2.06
C GLN A 53 17.27 -12.02 -3.19
N ALA A 54 17.81 -12.61 -4.26
CA ALA A 54 18.27 -11.87 -5.43
C ALA A 54 17.11 -11.06 -6.06
N SER A 55 15.94 -11.67 -6.20
CA SER A 55 14.74 -11.01 -6.71
C SER A 55 14.25 -9.86 -5.80
N ALA A 56 14.38 -10.01 -4.48
CA ALA A 56 14.00 -8.97 -3.53
C ALA A 56 14.93 -7.74 -3.62
N LEU A 57 16.24 -7.97 -3.77
CA LEU A 57 17.23 -6.90 -4.00
C LEU A 57 17.01 -6.20 -5.35
N TRP A 58 16.80 -6.97 -6.41
CA TRP A 58 16.52 -6.42 -7.75
C TRP A 58 15.24 -5.57 -7.79
N ARG A 59 14.28 -5.86 -6.91
CA ARG A 59 13.05 -5.05 -6.77
C ARG A 59 13.33 -3.62 -6.32
N ILE A 60 14.40 -3.36 -5.54
CA ILE A 60 14.80 -1.99 -5.16
C ILE A 60 15.03 -1.16 -6.42
N ARG A 61 15.77 -1.70 -7.39
CA ARG A 61 16.02 -1.04 -8.67
C ARG A 61 14.73 -0.88 -9.48
N ALA A 62 13.91 -1.91 -9.56
CA ALA A 62 12.65 -1.87 -10.29
C ALA A 62 11.65 -0.85 -9.72
N ASP A 63 11.64 -0.69 -8.41
CA ASP A 63 10.76 0.26 -7.70
C ASP A 63 11.44 1.63 -7.44
N GLY A 64 12.70 1.82 -7.89
CA GLY A 64 13.52 3.01 -7.64
C GLY A 64 12.82 4.33 -7.97
N ALA A 65 12.10 4.38 -9.08
CA ALA A 65 11.31 5.54 -9.48
C ALA A 65 10.23 5.96 -8.45
N GLY A 66 9.71 5.00 -7.68
CA GLY A 66 8.74 5.25 -6.63
C GLY A 66 9.38 5.47 -5.26
N LEU A 67 10.43 4.69 -4.95
CA LEU A 67 11.18 4.80 -3.70
C LEU A 67 11.87 6.16 -3.59
N GLY A 68 12.46 6.66 -4.68
CA GLY A 68 13.07 7.98 -4.76
C GLY A 68 12.07 9.14 -4.87
N GLY A 69 10.77 8.90 -4.76
CA GLY A 69 9.73 9.94 -4.83
C GLY A 69 9.71 10.89 -3.63
N ARG A 70 10.48 10.60 -2.60
CA ARG A 70 10.72 11.44 -1.43
C ARG A 70 12.16 11.29 -0.97
N THR A 71 12.85 12.38 -0.80
CA THR A 71 14.13 12.39 -0.13
C THR A 71 13.93 12.38 1.38
N PRO A 72 14.66 11.54 2.14
CA PRO A 72 14.64 11.61 3.60
C PRO A 72 15.06 13.01 4.07
N PRO A 73 14.52 13.53 5.19
CA PRO A 73 14.98 14.78 5.75
C PRO A 73 16.45 14.62 6.19
N ASP A 74 17.27 15.61 5.88
CA ASP A 74 18.62 15.72 6.43
C ASP A 74 18.53 15.90 7.96
N GLY A 75 18.52 14.79 8.69
CA GLY A 75 18.87 14.59 10.10
C GLY A 75 18.30 15.50 11.19
N GLU A 76 17.83 16.71 10.96
CA GLU A 76 17.31 17.62 11.97
C GLU A 76 16.07 18.41 11.47
N GLY A 77 14.88 17.81 11.57
CA GLY A 77 13.63 18.58 11.63
C GLY A 77 12.97 18.96 10.30
N GLY A 78 13.46 18.53 9.15
CA GLY A 78 12.79 18.67 7.86
C GLY A 78 11.83 17.52 7.57
N GLY A 79 10.60 17.80 7.14
CA GLY A 79 9.70 16.77 6.63
C GLY A 79 10.21 16.20 5.30
N ASP A 80 9.82 14.96 4.95
CA ASP A 80 10.12 14.33 3.65
C ASP A 80 9.89 15.33 2.50
N GLN A 81 10.94 15.72 1.80
CA GLN A 81 10.81 16.57 0.60
C GLN A 81 10.30 15.72 -0.56
N GLN A 82 9.34 16.25 -1.30
CA GLN A 82 8.84 15.58 -2.49
C GLN A 82 9.86 15.70 -3.62
N ALA A 83 10.29 14.56 -4.16
CA ALA A 83 11.18 14.51 -5.30
C ALA A 83 10.39 14.25 -6.61
N TRP A 84 10.70 15.03 -7.64
CA TRP A 84 9.99 15.06 -8.92
C TRP A 84 10.78 14.36 -10.02
N PRO A 85 10.09 13.68 -10.95
CA PRO A 85 10.68 13.30 -12.22
C PRO A 85 10.75 14.54 -13.10
N GLY A 86 11.86 14.84 -13.66
CA GLY A 86 12.00 15.96 -14.58
C GLY A 86 13.23 15.81 -15.45
N PHE A 87 14.28 15.22 -14.88
CA PHE A 87 15.54 14.94 -15.56
C PHE A 87 16.00 13.49 -15.24
N GLU A 88 15.10 12.54 -15.42
CA GLU A 88 15.24 11.16 -14.91
C GLU A 88 15.76 10.15 -15.93
N ASP A 89 16.41 10.58 -17.03
CA ASP A 89 16.73 9.69 -18.12
C ASP A 89 17.96 10.18 -18.92
N ALA A 90 18.87 10.88 -18.26
CA ALA A 90 20.10 11.32 -18.91
C ALA A 90 21.05 10.15 -19.14
N ALA A 91 21.58 10.04 -20.35
CA ALA A 91 22.55 9.02 -20.69
C ALA A 91 23.79 9.65 -21.33
N VAL A 92 24.98 9.18 -20.93
CA VAL A 92 26.27 9.58 -21.48
C VAL A 92 27.07 8.33 -21.87
N PRO A 93 28.09 8.42 -22.75
CA PRO A 93 28.96 7.29 -22.97
C PRO A 93 29.49 6.72 -21.64
N PRO A 94 29.45 5.39 -21.42
CA PRO A 94 29.78 4.79 -20.11
C PRO A 94 31.14 5.21 -19.56
N GLU A 95 32.13 5.39 -20.42
CA GLU A 95 33.47 5.85 -20.05
C GLU A 95 33.53 7.30 -19.54
N LYS A 96 32.49 8.10 -19.79
CA LYS A 96 32.33 9.48 -19.29
C LYS A 96 31.39 9.61 -18.08
N LEU A 97 30.78 8.51 -17.69
CA LEU A 97 29.74 8.54 -16.65
C LEU A 97 30.27 9.12 -15.34
N GLY A 98 31.46 8.73 -14.91
CA GLY A 98 32.03 9.23 -13.65
C GLY A 98 32.28 10.75 -13.65
N ASP A 99 32.75 11.31 -14.78
CA ASP A 99 32.94 12.76 -14.92
C ASP A 99 31.56 13.48 -14.95
N TYR A 100 30.62 12.94 -15.72
CA TYR A 100 29.28 13.47 -15.79
C TYR A 100 28.58 13.51 -14.41
N LEU A 101 28.69 12.44 -13.62
CA LEU A 101 28.09 12.38 -12.28
C LEU A 101 28.69 13.43 -11.34
N ARG A 102 30.02 13.67 -11.41
CA ARG A 102 30.69 14.73 -10.62
C ARG A 102 30.18 16.11 -10.98
N ASP A 103 30.10 16.42 -12.27
CA ASP A 103 29.61 17.73 -12.74
C ASP A 103 28.12 17.92 -12.41
N PHE A 104 27.32 16.85 -12.54
CA PHE A 104 25.89 16.90 -12.23
C PHE A 104 25.66 17.06 -10.72
N THR A 105 26.41 16.38 -9.87
CA THR A 105 26.31 16.53 -8.41
C THR A 105 26.75 17.94 -7.99
N ALA A 106 27.82 18.47 -8.56
CA ALA A 106 28.23 19.87 -8.30
C ALA A 106 27.16 20.89 -8.71
N LEU A 107 26.44 20.63 -9.82
CA LEU A 107 25.32 21.46 -10.22
C LEU A 107 24.15 21.37 -9.22
N MET A 108 23.86 20.17 -8.69
CA MET A 108 22.84 19.98 -7.65
C MET A 108 23.18 20.80 -6.40
N GLU A 109 24.44 20.77 -5.96
CA GLU A 109 24.94 21.58 -4.83
C GLU A 109 24.82 23.10 -5.11
N GLU A 110 25.22 23.55 -6.31
CA GLU A 110 25.12 24.96 -6.71
C GLU A 110 23.67 25.50 -6.64
N PHE A 111 22.72 24.67 -7.02
CA PHE A 111 21.29 25.02 -7.06
C PHE A 111 20.54 24.64 -5.78
N ASP A 112 21.19 24.14 -4.74
CA ASP A 112 20.54 23.67 -3.52
C ASP A 112 19.36 22.71 -3.82
N ILE A 113 19.57 21.80 -4.76
CA ILE A 113 18.62 20.76 -5.17
C ILE A 113 19.16 19.40 -4.77
N ASP A 114 18.44 18.71 -3.89
CA ASP A 114 18.77 17.36 -3.49
C ASP A 114 18.14 16.33 -4.45
N GLY A 115 18.67 15.10 -4.47
CA GLY A 115 18.12 14.04 -5.32
C GLY A 115 18.73 12.67 -5.10
N LEU A 116 17.94 11.65 -5.43
CA LEU A 116 18.36 10.25 -5.42
C LEU A 116 18.74 9.80 -6.84
N LEU A 117 20.01 9.46 -7.03
CA LEU A 117 20.56 8.93 -8.28
C LEU A 117 20.44 7.40 -8.29
N TYR A 118 19.89 6.86 -9.35
CA TYR A 118 19.83 5.42 -9.63
C TYR A 118 19.82 5.21 -11.14
N GLY A 119 19.98 3.99 -11.65
CA GLY A 119 19.91 3.77 -13.11
C GLY A 119 20.67 2.56 -13.59
N HIS A 120 20.92 2.55 -14.90
CA HIS A 120 21.69 1.54 -15.62
C HIS A 120 23.12 2.04 -15.85
N PHE A 121 23.93 2.05 -14.82
CA PHE A 121 25.25 2.65 -14.89
C PHE A 121 26.16 1.98 -15.90
N GLY A 122 25.99 0.66 -16.12
CA GLY A 122 26.70 -0.06 -17.17
C GLY A 122 26.40 0.45 -18.58
N ASP A 123 25.22 1.02 -18.82
CA ASP A 123 24.80 1.62 -20.09
C ASP A 123 25.03 3.15 -20.13
N GLY A 124 25.57 3.72 -19.06
CA GLY A 124 25.74 5.17 -18.92
C GLY A 124 24.45 5.93 -18.67
N CYS A 125 23.34 5.26 -18.36
CA CYS A 125 22.04 5.87 -18.15
C CYS A 125 21.76 6.09 -16.67
N VAL A 126 21.37 7.33 -16.32
CA VAL A 126 21.11 7.77 -14.95
C VAL A 126 19.69 8.29 -14.81
N HIS A 127 18.99 7.72 -13.85
CA HIS A 127 17.71 8.21 -13.39
C HIS A 127 17.92 9.03 -12.11
N VAL A 128 17.17 10.11 -11.95
CA VAL A 128 17.24 10.95 -10.76
C VAL A 128 15.87 11.47 -10.37
N ARG A 129 15.60 11.50 -9.07
CA ARG A 129 14.46 12.18 -8.48
C ARG A 129 14.96 13.41 -7.76
N LEU A 130 14.46 14.59 -8.11
CA LEU A 130 14.97 15.89 -7.69
C LEU A 130 13.96 16.61 -6.80
N SER A 131 14.44 17.21 -5.72
CA SER A 131 13.65 18.06 -4.79
C SER A 131 13.43 19.45 -5.35
N MET A 132 12.81 19.54 -6.53
CA MET A 132 12.54 20.83 -7.19
C MET A 132 11.46 21.64 -6.44
N PRO A 133 11.72 22.90 -6.06
CA PRO A 133 10.78 23.76 -5.32
C PRO A 133 9.68 24.32 -6.24
N LEU A 134 8.75 23.47 -6.69
CA LEU A 134 7.71 23.80 -7.67
C LEU A 134 6.48 24.50 -7.08
N GLU A 135 6.48 24.85 -5.79
CA GLU A 135 5.36 25.46 -5.07
C GLU A 135 5.21 26.96 -5.38
N THR A 136 6.29 27.63 -5.78
CA THR A 136 6.29 29.06 -6.05
C THR A 136 6.75 29.38 -7.48
N PRO A 137 6.35 30.53 -8.06
CA PRO A 137 6.86 30.93 -9.38
C PRO A 137 8.38 31.08 -9.42
N GLU A 138 9.00 31.57 -8.34
CA GLU A 138 10.45 31.67 -8.21
C GLU A 138 11.13 30.32 -8.21
N GLY A 139 10.58 29.37 -7.46
CA GLY A 139 11.07 27.99 -7.41
C GLY A 139 10.91 27.27 -8.76
N VAL A 140 9.84 27.54 -9.51
CA VAL A 140 9.65 27.03 -10.88
C VAL A 140 10.72 27.59 -11.81
N ALA A 141 11.00 28.91 -11.75
CA ALA A 141 12.05 29.53 -12.57
C ALA A 141 13.45 28.98 -12.21
N HIS A 142 13.72 28.78 -10.93
CA HIS A 142 14.95 28.19 -10.41
C HIS A 142 15.13 26.74 -10.93
N SER A 143 14.09 25.90 -10.80
CA SER A 143 14.10 24.52 -11.31
C SER A 143 14.32 24.46 -12.82
N ARG A 144 13.70 25.36 -13.58
CA ARG A 144 13.89 25.45 -15.03
C ARG A 144 15.33 25.81 -15.39
N ALA A 145 15.96 26.76 -14.68
CA ALA A 145 17.35 27.13 -14.87
C ALA A 145 18.30 25.96 -14.58
N PHE A 146 18.05 25.22 -13.51
CA PHE A 146 18.76 23.98 -13.18
C PHE A 146 18.67 22.96 -14.33
N LEU A 147 17.45 22.65 -14.82
CA LEU A 147 17.24 21.67 -15.89
C LEU A 147 17.95 22.04 -17.20
N GLN A 148 17.98 23.35 -17.53
CA GLN A 148 18.72 23.85 -18.68
C GLN A 148 20.24 23.68 -18.52
N SER A 149 20.78 23.92 -17.32
CA SER A 149 22.19 23.72 -17.00
C SER A 149 22.56 22.24 -17.03
N ALA A 150 21.72 21.39 -16.46
CA ALA A 150 21.88 19.93 -16.51
C ALA A 150 21.91 19.40 -17.95
N ALA A 151 21.05 19.93 -18.83
CA ALA A 151 21.06 19.54 -20.25
C ALA A 151 22.36 19.95 -20.95
N ARG A 152 22.91 21.14 -20.64
CA ARG A 152 24.21 21.57 -21.20
C ARG A 152 25.34 20.68 -20.72
N ILE A 153 25.37 20.28 -19.45
CA ILE A 153 26.38 19.34 -18.92
C ILE A 153 26.26 18.01 -19.62
N CYS A 154 25.05 17.45 -19.75
CA CYS A 154 24.80 16.19 -20.44
C CYS A 154 25.32 16.24 -21.89
N ALA A 155 25.00 17.31 -22.63
CA ALA A 155 25.47 17.51 -24.00
C ALA A 155 26.99 17.67 -24.09
N ALA A 156 27.66 18.37 -23.14
CA ALA A 156 29.12 18.53 -23.09
C ALA A 156 29.83 17.19 -22.91
N HIS A 157 29.22 16.25 -22.22
CA HIS A 157 29.76 14.86 -22.11
C HIS A 157 29.38 13.98 -23.30
N GLY A 158 28.76 14.53 -24.35
CA GLY A 158 28.31 13.79 -25.54
C GLY A 158 27.12 12.88 -25.31
N GLY A 159 26.33 13.20 -24.30
CA GLY A 159 25.18 12.43 -23.87
C GLY A 159 23.87 12.90 -24.47
N SER A 160 22.76 12.26 -24.03
CA SER A 160 21.38 12.58 -24.36
C SER A 160 20.59 12.84 -23.07
N VAL A 161 19.71 13.85 -23.09
CA VAL A 161 18.78 14.12 -21.97
C VAL A 161 17.67 13.06 -21.86
N SER A 162 17.57 12.19 -22.86
CA SER A 162 16.70 11.02 -22.83
C SER A 162 17.42 9.83 -23.40
N GLY A 163 17.76 8.86 -22.54
CA GLY A 163 18.41 7.62 -22.92
C GLY A 163 17.45 6.59 -23.49
N GLU A 164 16.33 6.35 -22.80
CA GLU A 164 15.38 5.29 -23.16
C GLU A 164 13.89 5.72 -23.08
N HIS A 165 13.52 6.75 -22.30
CA HIS A 165 12.12 7.11 -22.05
C HIS A 165 11.48 8.00 -23.12
N GLY A 166 12.29 8.66 -23.97
CA GLY A 166 11.88 9.68 -24.92
C GLY A 166 11.73 11.07 -24.30
N ASP A 167 11.93 12.11 -25.11
CA ASP A 167 12.00 13.50 -24.64
C ASP A 167 10.64 14.02 -24.16
N GLY A 168 9.60 13.75 -24.93
CA GLY A 168 8.24 14.15 -24.60
C GLY A 168 8.11 15.64 -24.25
N ARG A 169 7.13 15.98 -23.43
CA ARG A 169 6.90 17.35 -22.95
C ARG A 169 7.96 17.79 -21.92
N ALA A 170 8.46 16.86 -21.14
CA ALA A 170 9.40 17.16 -20.05
C ALA A 170 10.80 17.58 -20.50
N ARG A 171 11.18 17.29 -21.76
CA ARG A 171 12.51 17.54 -22.30
C ARG A 171 12.50 18.30 -23.62
N GLY A 172 11.33 18.55 -24.22
CA GLY A 172 11.20 19.19 -25.54
C GLY A 172 11.93 20.53 -25.64
N GLU A 173 11.85 21.36 -24.60
CA GLU A 173 12.61 22.63 -24.53
C GLU A 173 14.13 22.40 -24.51
N LEU A 174 14.61 21.29 -23.95
CA LEU A 174 16.04 20.99 -23.76
C LEU A 174 16.72 20.53 -25.04
N LEU A 175 15.97 20.11 -26.07
CA LEU A 175 16.53 19.63 -27.33
C LEU A 175 17.45 20.65 -28.02
N ARG A 176 17.23 21.94 -27.79
CA ARG A 176 18.10 23.02 -28.30
C ARG A 176 19.53 22.98 -27.77
N PHE A 177 19.78 22.29 -26.65
CA PHE A 177 21.11 22.06 -26.11
C PHE A 177 21.78 20.79 -26.68
N MET A 178 20.95 19.89 -27.27
CA MET A 178 21.38 18.61 -27.82
C MET A 178 21.59 18.63 -29.29
N TYR A 179 20.82 19.39 -30.06
CA TYR A 179 20.77 19.37 -31.50
C TYR A 179 21.07 20.73 -32.10
N SER A 180 21.69 20.73 -33.30
CA SER A 180 21.92 21.97 -34.02
C SER A 180 20.58 22.58 -34.49
N PRO A 181 20.54 23.89 -34.73
CA PRO A 181 19.32 24.55 -35.25
C PRO A 181 18.82 23.94 -36.56
N GLU A 182 19.74 23.45 -37.44
CA GLU A 182 19.38 22.77 -38.68
C GLU A 182 18.67 21.45 -38.45
N MET A 183 19.09 20.69 -37.44
CA MET A 183 18.44 19.45 -37.04
C MET A 183 17.05 19.71 -36.47
N LEU A 184 16.91 20.73 -35.64
CA LEU A 184 15.59 21.13 -35.07
C LEU A 184 14.62 21.60 -36.17
N ASP A 185 15.10 22.35 -37.16
CA ASP A 185 14.32 22.70 -38.35
C ASP A 185 13.90 21.45 -39.14
N LEU A 186 14.77 20.45 -39.23
CA LEU A 186 14.44 19.18 -39.88
C LEU A 186 13.31 18.43 -39.13
N PHE A 187 13.35 18.40 -37.79
CA PHE A 187 12.26 17.83 -37.00
C PHE A 187 10.91 18.57 -37.27
N ALA A 188 10.95 19.89 -37.35
CA ALA A 188 9.79 20.71 -37.66
C ALA A 188 9.22 20.45 -39.07
N ARG A 189 10.10 20.26 -40.06
CA ARG A 189 9.69 19.88 -41.43
C ARG A 189 9.11 18.48 -41.50
N VAL A 190 9.70 17.50 -40.80
CA VAL A 190 9.12 16.15 -40.67
C VAL A 190 7.73 16.22 -40.05
N LYS A 191 7.59 17.00 -38.97
CA LYS A 191 6.30 17.25 -38.33
C LYS A 191 5.27 17.83 -39.32
N HIS A 192 5.71 18.80 -40.14
CA HIS A 192 4.83 19.42 -41.17
C HIS A 192 4.30 18.42 -42.23
N VAL A 193 5.15 17.47 -42.63
CA VAL A 193 4.75 16.44 -43.62
C VAL A 193 3.60 15.58 -43.10
N PHE A 194 3.61 15.22 -41.84
CA PHE A 194 2.63 14.31 -41.24
C PHE A 194 1.47 15.03 -40.54
N ASP A 195 1.70 16.25 -40.04
CA ASP A 195 0.73 17.00 -39.25
C ASP A 195 0.86 18.53 -39.51
N PRO A 196 0.57 18.99 -40.72
CA PRO A 196 0.69 20.41 -41.08
C PRO A 196 -0.25 21.30 -40.26
N GLY A 197 -1.37 20.76 -39.75
CA GLY A 197 -2.31 21.47 -38.90
C GLY A 197 -1.94 21.52 -37.42
N ASN A 198 -0.83 20.88 -37.03
CA ASN A 198 -0.36 20.79 -35.61
C ASN A 198 -1.44 20.27 -34.65
N LEU A 199 -2.18 19.23 -35.08
CA LEU A 199 -3.24 18.61 -34.26
C LEU A 199 -2.72 17.54 -33.29
N LEU A 200 -1.61 16.89 -33.65
CA LEU A 200 -1.01 15.80 -32.88
C LEU A 200 0.04 16.34 -31.89
N ASN A 201 -0.28 16.32 -30.61
CA ASN A 201 0.61 16.81 -29.55
C ASN A 201 1.22 18.19 -29.81
N PRO A 202 0.42 19.23 -29.99
CA PRO A 202 0.95 20.59 -30.22
C PRO A 202 1.81 21.03 -29.04
N GLY A 203 2.93 21.72 -29.33
CA GLY A 203 3.87 22.22 -28.33
C GLY A 203 4.88 21.17 -27.82
N VAL A 204 4.83 19.92 -28.30
CA VAL A 204 5.74 18.86 -27.89
C VAL A 204 6.79 18.59 -28.98
N LEU A 205 8.08 18.66 -28.63
CA LEU A 205 9.26 18.41 -29.43
C LEU A 205 9.47 19.39 -30.61
N ALA A 206 8.50 19.53 -31.50
CA ALA A 206 8.56 20.38 -32.68
C ALA A 206 7.17 20.90 -33.06
N ALA A 207 7.12 22.14 -33.59
CA ALA A 207 5.98 22.66 -34.31
C ALA A 207 6.17 22.49 -35.80
N PRO A 208 5.11 22.28 -36.62
CA PRO A 208 5.27 22.10 -38.08
C PRO A 208 5.83 23.38 -38.72
N MET A 209 6.74 23.20 -39.64
CA MET A 209 7.40 24.27 -40.39
C MET A 209 7.39 23.89 -41.87
N ASP A 210 6.91 24.78 -42.72
CA ASP A 210 6.96 24.57 -44.17
C ASP A 210 8.34 24.90 -44.77
N GLU A 211 8.50 24.58 -46.04
CA GLU A 211 9.78 24.76 -46.75
C GLU A 211 10.17 26.24 -46.92
N ALA A 212 9.18 27.13 -47.04
CA ALA A 212 9.42 28.56 -47.17
C ALA A 212 9.94 29.16 -45.84
N GLU A 213 9.37 28.77 -44.72
CA GLU A 213 9.81 29.16 -43.41
C GLU A 213 11.20 28.61 -43.09
N ALA A 214 11.45 27.32 -43.40
CA ALA A 214 12.77 26.69 -43.22
C ALA A 214 13.86 27.39 -44.01
N SER A 215 13.57 27.74 -45.28
CA SER A 215 14.49 28.50 -46.15
C SER A 215 14.74 29.91 -45.60
N SER A 216 13.73 30.59 -45.06
CA SER A 216 13.85 31.91 -44.46
C SER A 216 14.74 31.86 -43.20
N ARG A 217 14.55 30.91 -42.33
CA ARG A 217 15.41 30.71 -41.14
C ARG A 217 16.84 30.37 -41.47
N SER A 218 17.05 29.52 -42.47
CA SER A 218 18.40 29.17 -42.97
C SER A 218 19.13 30.41 -43.49
N LYS A 219 18.49 31.26 -44.28
CA LYS A 219 19.05 32.52 -44.78
C LYS A 219 19.34 33.49 -43.67
N ALA A 220 18.45 33.65 -42.65
CA ALA A 220 18.68 34.51 -41.51
C ALA A 220 19.92 34.08 -40.71
N ARG A 221 20.08 32.77 -40.47
CA ARG A 221 21.31 32.22 -39.81
C ARG A 221 22.56 32.52 -40.60
N THR A 222 22.54 32.30 -41.92
CA THR A 222 23.69 32.56 -42.78
C THR A 222 24.05 34.05 -42.81
N ALA A 223 23.07 34.95 -42.66
CA ALA A 223 23.24 36.36 -42.59
C ALA A 223 23.66 36.91 -41.21
N GLY A 224 23.85 36.03 -40.22
CA GLY A 224 24.19 36.39 -38.85
C GLY A 224 23.04 37.12 -38.08
N VAL A 225 21.80 37.05 -38.56
CA VAL A 225 20.62 37.67 -37.98
C VAL A 225 19.86 36.62 -37.13
N ALA A 226 20.40 35.44 -36.98
CA ALA A 226 19.76 34.38 -36.17
C ALA A 226 19.66 34.81 -34.71
N GLY A 227 18.48 34.57 -34.10
CA GLY A 227 18.28 34.72 -32.67
C GLY A 227 19.24 33.92 -31.83
N ASP A 228 19.34 34.21 -30.57
CA ASP A 228 20.16 33.46 -29.61
C ASP A 228 19.85 31.94 -29.72
N PRO A 229 20.85 31.08 -29.93
CA PRO A 229 20.64 29.62 -29.87
C PRO A 229 19.99 29.16 -28.55
N ALA A 230 20.06 30.00 -27.51
CA ALA A 230 19.38 29.76 -26.24
C ALA A 230 17.88 30.08 -26.26
N GLU A 231 17.33 30.67 -27.33
CA GLU A 231 15.90 30.92 -27.43
C GLU A 231 15.10 29.63 -27.64
N LEU A 232 13.94 29.56 -26.99
CA LEU A 232 13.01 28.44 -27.17
C LEU A 232 12.58 28.34 -28.63
N GLN A 233 12.59 27.12 -29.15
CA GLN A 233 12.15 26.86 -30.53
C GLN A 233 10.66 27.31 -30.68
N PRO A 234 10.33 28.11 -31.71
CA PRO A 234 8.97 28.59 -31.89
C PRO A 234 7.95 27.45 -31.93
N GLY A 235 6.87 27.62 -31.18
CA GLY A 235 5.79 26.63 -31.10
C GLY A 235 6.05 25.40 -30.23
N VAL A 236 7.24 25.33 -29.59
CA VAL A 236 7.52 24.33 -28.53
C VAL A 236 7.19 24.94 -27.19
N ASP A 237 6.53 24.17 -26.32
CA ASP A 237 6.18 24.63 -24.99
C ASP A 237 7.39 24.68 -24.08
N SER A 238 7.45 25.68 -23.19
CA SER A 238 8.44 25.76 -22.13
C SER A 238 8.23 24.68 -21.05
N LEU A 239 9.28 24.31 -20.33
CA LEU A 239 9.25 23.28 -19.27
C LEU A 239 8.27 23.61 -18.14
N ASP A 240 8.02 24.89 -17.88
CA ASP A 240 7.14 25.39 -16.82
C ASP A 240 5.65 25.44 -17.23
N ARG A 241 5.34 25.12 -18.48
CA ARG A 241 3.96 25.05 -18.97
C ARG A 241 3.27 23.77 -18.51
N ASN A 242 2.08 23.91 -17.94
CA ASN A 242 1.26 22.79 -17.45
C ASN A 242 1.98 21.91 -16.41
N LEU A 243 2.85 22.50 -15.60
CA LEU A 243 3.48 21.80 -14.50
C LEU A 243 2.46 21.24 -13.51
N ARG A 244 2.71 20.01 -13.08
CA ARG A 244 2.05 19.44 -11.93
C ARG A 244 2.74 19.98 -10.67
N ARG A 245 2.00 20.68 -9.84
CA ARG A 245 2.52 21.34 -8.62
C ARG A 245 1.87 20.77 -7.38
N VAL A 246 2.48 21.01 -6.24
CA VAL A 246 1.82 20.93 -4.95
C VAL A 246 0.76 22.02 -4.87
N ALA A 247 -0.34 21.78 -4.17
CA ALA A 247 -1.44 22.73 -4.06
C ALA A 247 -1.00 24.04 -3.40
N ALA A 248 -1.45 25.14 -3.97
CA ALA A 248 -1.25 26.47 -3.37
C ALA A 248 -2.00 26.64 -2.03
N ARG A 249 -2.97 25.76 -1.73
CA ARG A 249 -3.75 25.77 -0.49
C ARG A 249 -3.63 24.45 0.22
N PRO A 250 -2.79 24.35 1.25
CA PRO A 250 -2.73 23.18 2.11
C PRO A 250 -4.10 22.82 2.68
N MET A 251 -4.37 21.54 2.80
CA MET A 251 -5.55 21.00 3.46
C MET A 251 -5.13 20.30 4.76
N PRO A 252 -4.84 21.05 5.83
CA PRO A 252 -4.35 20.46 7.07
C PRO A 252 -5.35 19.49 7.65
N ALA A 253 -4.88 18.60 8.51
CA ALA A 253 -5.71 17.66 9.25
C ALA A 253 -6.78 18.44 10.03
N ASP A 254 -8.06 18.11 9.82
CA ASP A 254 -9.20 18.81 10.40
C ASP A 254 -10.18 17.80 11.03
N GLY A 255 -9.68 17.08 12.02
CA GLY A 255 -10.46 16.10 12.79
C GLY A 255 -10.66 14.73 12.13
N GLY A 256 -10.18 14.55 10.89
CA GLY A 256 -10.08 13.25 10.21
C GLY A 256 -8.79 12.51 10.53
N PHE A 257 -8.13 11.92 9.54
CA PHE A 257 -6.77 11.37 9.70
C PHE A 257 -5.77 12.48 9.98
N ALA A 258 -4.73 12.16 10.71
CA ALA A 258 -3.69 13.13 11.08
C ALA A 258 -2.64 13.31 9.96
N PHE A 259 -2.51 12.34 9.05
CA PHE A 259 -1.47 12.35 8.00
C PHE A 259 -0.07 12.61 8.55
N THR A 260 0.28 11.90 9.62
CA THR A 260 1.53 12.11 10.37
C THR A 260 2.77 12.04 9.49
N HIS A 261 2.78 11.15 8.51
CA HIS A 261 3.87 10.99 7.54
C HIS A 261 3.86 12.05 6.41
N ASP A 262 2.90 12.97 6.40
CA ASP A 262 2.74 14.02 5.39
C ASP A 262 2.67 15.42 6.04
N GLY A 263 3.32 15.58 7.19
CA GLY A 263 3.34 16.84 7.92
C GLY A 263 1.97 17.35 8.40
N GLY A 264 1.00 16.45 8.55
CA GLY A 264 -0.37 16.80 8.93
C GLY A 264 -1.21 17.38 7.79
N ASP A 265 -0.78 17.24 6.53
CA ASP A 265 -1.44 17.85 5.38
C ASP A 265 -1.97 16.80 4.38
N PHE A 266 -3.27 16.79 4.17
CA PHE A 266 -3.92 15.93 3.16
C PHE A 266 -3.48 16.29 1.73
N THR A 267 -3.14 17.54 1.46
CA THR A 267 -2.58 17.96 0.16
C THR A 267 -1.25 17.27 -0.10
N ALA A 268 -0.34 17.27 0.87
CA ALA A 268 0.93 16.56 0.76
C ALA A 268 0.71 15.04 0.57
N ALA A 269 -0.24 14.46 1.31
CA ALA A 269 -0.59 13.04 1.20
C ALA A 269 -1.04 12.64 -0.23
N VAL A 270 -1.94 13.38 -0.85
CA VAL A 270 -2.42 13.04 -2.21
C VAL A 270 -1.36 13.26 -3.28
N HIS A 271 -0.37 14.11 -3.02
CA HIS A 271 0.77 14.35 -3.92
C HIS A 271 1.87 13.29 -3.81
N ARG A 272 1.78 12.31 -2.89
CA ARG A 272 2.65 11.13 -2.91
C ARG A 272 2.64 10.42 -4.26
N CYS A 273 1.51 10.41 -4.97
CA CYS A 273 1.44 9.81 -6.29
C CYS A 273 2.22 10.63 -7.32
N THR A 274 3.40 10.18 -7.69
CA THR A 274 4.25 10.75 -8.74
C THR A 274 3.96 10.20 -10.13
N GLY A 275 2.97 9.29 -10.27
CA GLY A 275 2.53 8.78 -11.57
C GLY A 275 3.27 7.55 -12.09
N VAL A 276 4.08 6.87 -11.27
CA VAL A 276 4.86 5.65 -11.64
C VAL A 276 4.02 4.61 -12.39
N GLY A 277 2.74 4.46 -12.05
CA GLY A 277 1.82 3.63 -12.83
C GLY A 277 1.83 2.14 -12.49
N LYS A 278 2.56 1.68 -11.46
CA LYS A 278 2.55 0.26 -11.01
C LYS A 278 1.13 -0.25 -10.73
N CYS A 279 0.22 0.62 -10.30
CA CYS A 279 -1.20 0.29 -10.10
C CYS A 279 -1.99 -0.08 -11.37
N ARG A 280 -1.41 0.11 -12.56
CA ARG A 280 -1.97 -0.31 -13.86
C ARG A 280 -1.36 -1.62 -14.38
N ALA A 281 -0.26 -2.05 -13.79
CA ALA A 281 0.41 -3.25 -14.23
C ALA A 281 -0.45 -4.49 -13.91
N VAL A 282 -0.49 -5.42 -14.88
CA VAL A 282 -1.05 -6.77 -14.68
C VAL A 282 0.14 -7.65 -14.36
N VAL A 283 0.59 -7.60 -13.11
CA VAL A 283 1.76 -8.36 -12.64
C VAL A 283 1.30 -9.36 -11.60
N SER A 284 1.81 -10.58 -11.67
CA SER A 284 1.61 -11.58 -10.63
C SER A 284 2.26 -11.13 -9.30
N GLY A 285 1.69 -11.55 -8.19
CA GLY A 285 2.19 -11.23 -6.85
C GLY A 285 1.74 -9.89 -6.27
N THR A 286 0.81 -9.17 -6.92
CA THR A 286 0.28 -7.89 -6.43
C THR A 286 -1.23 -7.95 -6.19
N PHE A 287 -1.74 -7.12 -5.26
CA PHE A 287 -3.15 -6.98 -4.97
C PHE A 287 -3.79 -5.71 -5.56
N MET A 288 -3.01 -4.68 -5.88
CA MET A 288 -3.54 -3.45 -6.45
C MET A 288 -3.63 -3.51 -7.98
N CYS A 289 -4.48 -2.82 -8.69
CA CYS A 289 -5.68 -2.15 -8.19
C CYS A 289 -6.89 -2.95 -8.70
N PRO A 290 -7.66 -3.61 -7.84
CA PRO A 290 -8.71 -4.56 -8.28
C PRO A 290 -9.81 -3.89 -9.11
N SER A 291 -10.21 -2.65 -8.81
CA SER A 291 -11.18 -1.92 -9.63
C SER A 291 -10.67 -1.67 -11.05
N TYR A 292 -9.41 -1.26 -11.20
CA TYR A 292 -8.82 -1.07 -12.53
C TYR A 292 -8.69 -2.37 -13.32
N LEU A 293 -8.30 -3.47 -12.66
CA LEU A 293 -8.24 -4.78 -13.33
C LEU A 293 -9.58 -5.18 -13.92
N ALA A 294 -10.68 -4.81 -13.27
CA ALA A 294 -12.03 -5.11 -13.71
C ALA A 294 -12.57 -4.12 -14.76
N THR A 295 -12.33 -2.80 -14.61
CA THR A 295 -12.92 -1.77 -15.48
C THR A 295 -12.01 -1.34 -16.62
N ARG A 296 -10.69 -1.40 -16.44
CA ARG A 296 -9.64 -0.84 -17.32
C ARG A 296 -9.75 0.68 -17.53
N GLU A 297 -10.52 1.35 -16.68
CA GLU A 297 -10.72 2.79 -16.73
C GLU A 297 -9.69 3.52 -15.86
N GLU A 298 -9.07 4.58 -16.38
CA GLU A 298 -8.06 5.35 -15.65
C GLU A 298 -8.61 6.01 -14.38
N LYS A 299 -9.88 6.42 -14.37
CA LYS A 299 -10.51 6.99 -13.18
C LYS A 299 -10.63 6.00 -12.02
N ASP A 300 -10.63 4.70 -12.32
CA ASP A 300 -10.82 3.63 -11.34
C ASP A 300 -9.51 3.04 -10.80
N VAL A 301 -8.37 3.63 -11.17
CA VAL A 301 -7.06 3.23 -10.69
C VAL A 301 -6.56 4.16 -9.58
N THR A 302 -5.66 3.67 -8.73
CA THR A 302 -5.06 4.48 -7.64
C THR A 302 -4.46 5.79 -8.18
N ARG A 303 -3.73 5.74 -9.29
CA ARG A 303 -3.13 6.91 -9.94
C ARG A 303 -4.18 7.92 -10.40
N GLY A 304 -5.23 7.48 -11.08
CA GLY A 304 -6.32 8.35 -11.56
C GLY A 304 -7.05 9.03 -10.41
N ARG A 305 -7.35 8.27 -9.33
CA ARG A 305 -7.95 8.81 -8.11
C ARG A 305 -7.05 9.82 -7.40
N ALA A 306 -5.74 9.53 -7.30
CA ALA A 306 -4.79 10.49 -6.75
C ALA A 306 -4.75 11.77 -7.59
N ARG A 307 -4.79 11.64 -8.93
CA ARG A 307 -4.78 12.80 -9.83
C ARG A 307 -5.99 13.71 -9.63
N ILE A 308 -7.19 13.15 -9.53
CA ILE A 308 -8.39 13.98 -9.33
C ILE A 308 -8.39 14.66 -7.95
N LEU A 309 -7.87 13.98 -6.92
CA LEU A 309 -7.69 14.58 -5.59
C LEU A 309 -6.66 15.72 -5.62
N GLN A 310 -5.58 15.58 -6.39
CA GLN A 310 -4.60 16.64 -6.60
C GLN A 310 -5.21 17.83 -7.34
N GLU A 311 -6.05 17.60 -8.36
CA GLU A 311 -6.77 18.66 -9.05
C GLU A 311 -7.73 19.40 -8.11
N ALA A 312 -8.45 18.66 -7.26
CA ALA A 312 -9.33 19.25 -6.25
C ALA A 312 -8.54 20.10 -5.22
N ALA A 313 -7.34 19.66 -4.84
CA ALA A 313 -6.44 20.42 -3.97
C ALA A 313 -5.90 21.69 -4.65
N ASN A 314 -5.59 21.61 -5.94
CA ASN A 314 -5.11 22.75 -6.74
C ASN A 314 -6.23 23.72 -7.17
N SER A 315 -7.49 23.29 -7.10
CA SER A 315 -8.68 24.10 -7.46
C SER A 315 -8.63 24.69 -8.87
N GLN A 316 -8.06 23.99 -9.84
CA GLN A 316 -7.96 24.44 -11.23
C GLN A 316 -9.07 23.85 -12.10
N LEU A 317 -9.03 22.54 -12.37
CA LEU A 317 -10.03 21.84 -13.18
C LEU A 317 -11.19 21.32 -12.34
N VAL A 318 -10.88 20.84 -11.12
CA VAL A 318 -11.86 20.40 -10.12
C VAL A 318 -11.73 21.35 -8.93
N THR A 319 -12.83 21.98 -8.56
CA THR A 319 -12.77 23.16 -7.67
C THR A 319 -12.76 22.81 -6.18
N ALA A 320 -13.21 21.61 -5.80
CA ALA A 320 -13.31 21.21 -4.40
C ALA A 320 -13.31 19.69 -4.22
N ILE A 321 -12.98 19.27 -2.99
CA ILE A 321 -12.95 17.84 -2.61
C ILE A 321 -14.34 17.18 -2.60
N ASP A 322 -15.40 17.96 -2.47
CA ASP A 322 -16.80 17.52 -2.51
C ASP A 322 -17.44 17.64 -3.91
N SER A 323 -16.64 17.90 -4.94
CA SER A 323 -17.10 17.93 -6.32
C SER A 323 -17.59 16.53 -6.77
N PRO A 324 -18.65 16.45 -7.59
CA PRO A 324 -19.20 15.18 -8.08
C PRO A 324 -18.15 14.28 -8.74
N GLU A 325 -17.21 14.85 -9.48
CA GLU A 325 -16.14 14.15 -10.17
C GLU A 325 -15.20 13.43 -9.20
N VAL A 326 -14.93 14.03 -8.05
CA VAL A 326 -14.13 13.41 -6.98
C VAL A 326 -14.87 12.22 -6.40
N LEU A 327 -16.16 12.40 -6.07
CA LEU A 327 -16.99 11.34 -5.51
C LEU A 327 -17.14 10.18 -6.48
N GLU A 328 -17.37 10.45 -7.78
CA GLU A 328 -17.46 9.43 -8.81
C GLU A 328 -16.16 8.63 -8.94
N ALA A 329 -15.01 9.29 -8.97
CA ALA A 329 -13.72 8.60 -9.07
C ALA A 329 -13.40 7.74 -7.84
N LEU A 330 -13.86 8.16 -6.65
CA LEU A 330 -13.65 7.42 -5.39
C LEU A 330 -14.69 6.32 -5.16
N ASP A 331 -15.84 6.34 -5.83
CA ASP A 331 -16.96 5.43 -5.60
C ASP A 331 -16.55 3.96 -5.78
N LEU A 332 -15.88 3.63 -6.88
CA LEU A 332 -15.43 2.28 -7.19
C LEU A 332 -14.12 1.88 -6.50
N CYS A 333 -13.65 2.63 -5.50
CA CYS A 333 -12.54 2.22 -4.66
C CYS A 333 -12.99 1.23 -3.58
N LEU A 334 -12.46 0.01 -3.64
CA LEU A 334 -12.80 -1.07 -2.69
C LEU A 334 -12.27 -0.81 -1.27
N ALA A 335 -11.47 0.22 -1.04
CA ALA A 335 -10.77 0.49 0.23
C ALA A 335 -9.96 -0.72 0.75
N CYS A 336 -9.40 -1.51 -0.14
CA CYS A 336 -8.69 -2.75 0.16
C CYS A 336 -7.27 -2.55 0.72
N LYS A 337 -6.76 -1.32 0.80
CA LYS A 337 -5.40 -0.95 1.23
C LYS A 337 -4.26 -1.55 0.39
N ALA A 338 -4.51 -2.34 -0.65
CA ALA A 338 -3.45 -2.95 -1.45
C ALA A 338 -2.42 -1.93 -1.98
N CYS A 339 -2.87 -0.71 -2.29
CA CYS A 339 -1.97 0.36 -2.71
C CYS A 339 -0.99 0.81 -1.62
N SER A 340 -1.31 0.71 -0.33
CA SER A 340 -0.37 1.08 0.74
C SER A 340 0.85 0.14 0.81
N ALA A 341 0.69 -1.13 0.39
CA ALA A 341 1.76 -2.11 0.35
C ALA A 341 2.46 -2.17 -1.02
N ASP A 342 1.67 -2.17 -2.11
CA ASP A 342 2.20 -2.43 -3.46
C ASP A 342 2.70 -1.16 -4.16
N CYS A 343 2.23 0.04 -3.76
CA CYS A 343 2.68 1.29 -4.37
C CYS A 343 4.02 1.73 -3.78
N PRO A 344 5.08 1.85 -4.60
CA PRO A 344 6.39 2.25 -4.12
C PRO A 344 6.40 3.68 -3.53
N ALA A 345 5.46 4.54 -3.95
CA ALA A 345 5.27 5.88 -3.37
C ALA A 345 4.41 5.90 -2.10
N GLY A 346 3.97 4.75 -1.58
CA GLY A 346 3.21 4.66 -0.33
C GLY A 346 1.84 5.34 -0.34
N VAL A 347 1.14 5.33 -1.49
CA VAL A 347 -0.21 5.92 -1.61
C VAL A 347 -1.21 5.03 -0.88
N ASP A 348 -1.90 5.55 0.14
CA ASP A 348 -3.04 4.86 0.78
C ASP A 348 -4.37 5.47 0.32
N MET A 349 -4.89 4.96 -0.80
CA MET A 349 -6.15 5.45 -1.36
C MET A 349 -7.37 5.12 -0.48
N ALA A 350 -7.31 4.08 0.35
CA ALA A 350 -8.38 3.76 1.30
C ALA A 350 -8.53 4.87 2.34
N ARG A 351 -7.40 5.36 2.87
CA ARG A 351 -7.34 6.49 3.80
C ARG A 351 -7.79 7.78 3.13
N TYR A 352 -7.31 8.05 1.91
CA TYR A 352 -7.70 9.26 1.16
C TYR A 352 -9.19 9.29 0.83
N ARG A 353 -9.77 8.16 0.44
CA ARG A 353 -11.22 8.03 0.22
C ARG A 353 -12.01 8.33 1.51
N SER A 354 -11.59 7.75 2.62
CA SER A 354 -12.25 7.96 3.91
C SER A 354 -12.19 9.42 4.36
N GLU A 355 -11.05 10.08 4.18
CA GLU A 355 -10.87 11.50 4.46
C GLU A 355 -11.71 12.39 3.54
N ALA A 356 -11.72 12.12 2.23
CA ALA A 356 -12.56 12.84 1.28
C ALA A 356 -14.04 12.74 1.64
N LEU A 357 -14.53 11.54 1.97
CA LEU A 357 -15.92 11.33 2.43
C LEU A 357 -16.20 12.03 3.78
N PHE A 358 -15.22 12.07 4.68
CA PHE A 358 -15.35 12.80 5.94
C PHE A 358 -15.55 14.29 5.70
N ARG A 359 -14.73 14.90 4.85
CA ARG A 359 -14.80 16.33 4.51
C ARG A 359 -16.07 16.69 3.75
N THR A 360 -16.44 15.86 2.76
CA THR A 360 -17.64 16.05 1.92
C THR A 360 -18.92 16.05 2.75
N TYR A 361 -19.06 15.12 3.70
CA TYR A 361 -20.29 14.97 4.48
C TYR A 361 -20.25 15.64 5.85
N ARG A 362 -19.28 16.52 6.09
CA ARG A 362 -19.23 17.29 7.33
C ARG A 362 -20.42 18.25 7.42
N GLY A 363 -21.29 18.05 8.42
CA GLY A 363 -22.51 18.85 8.57
C GLY A 363 -23.61 18.59 7.54
N ARG A 364 -23.47 17.55 6.70
CA ARG A 364 -24.47 17.16 5.67
C ARG A 364 -25.02 15.76 5.93
N MET A 365 -26.22 15.49 5.38
CA MET A 365 -26.78 14.13 5.40
C MET A 365 -25.96 13.21 4.47
N ARG A 366 -25.74 11.98 4.93
CA ARG A 366 -25.03 10.95 4.20
C ARG A 366 -25.99 10.02 3.46
N PRO A 367 -25.54 9.27 2.43
CA PRO A 367 -26.32 8.18 1.86
C PRO A 367 -26.78 7.20 2.94
N LEU A 368 -27.94 6.58 2.75
CA LEU A 368 -28.52 5.64 3.71
C LEU A 368 -27.60 4.43 3.97
N SER A 369 -26.88 3.97 2.94
CA SER A 369 -25.90 2.90 3.06
C SER A 369 -24.81 3.19 4.11
N HIS A 370 -24.41 4.46 4.28
CA HIS A 370 -23.44 4.85 5.31
C HIS A 370 -23.98 4.63 6.75
N TYR A 371 -25.29 4.75 6.96
CA TYR A 371 -25.89 4.48 8.28
C TYR A 371 -26.17 2.99 8.47
N THR A 372 -26.63 2.29 7.45
CA THR A 372 -26.96 0.86 7.56
C THR A 372 -25.72 0.00 7.66
N LEU A 373 -24.74 0.18 6.76
CA LEU A 373 -23.50 -0.57 6.76
C LEU A 373 -22.48 -0.01 7.77
N GLY A 374 -22.37 1.32 7.88
CA GLY A 374 -21.47 1.95 8.84
C GLY A 374 -21.85 1.61 10.30
N TRP A 375 -23.13 1.51 10.62
CA TRP A 375 -23.62 1.19 11.97
C TRP A 375 -23.95 -0.29 12.16
N LEU A 376 -23.65 -1.14 11.19
CA LEU A 376 -23.88 -2.59 11.26
C LEU A 376 -23.44 -3.21 12.61
N PRO A 377 -22.26 -2.87 13.16
CA PRO A 377 -21.84 -3.41 14.46
C PRO A 377 -22.77 -3.08 15.62
N ARG A 378 -23.46 -1.95 15.58
CA ARG A 378 -24.48 -1.59 16.59
C ARG A 378 -25.76 -2.38 16.41
N LEU A 379 -26.20 -2.49 15.15
CA LEU A 379 -27.44 -3.20 14.81
C LEU A 379 -27.33 -4.68 15.17
N THR A 380 -26.26 -5.34 14.79
CA THR A 380 -26.04 -6.77 15.07
C THR A 380 -25.89 -7.05 16.57
N ARG A 381 -25.30 -6.12 17.36
CA ARG A 381 -25.27 -6.27 18.81
C ARG A 381 -26.65 -6.21 19.46
N VAL A 382 -27.56 -5.37 18.95
CA VAL A 382 -28.94 -5.31 19.44
C VAL A 382 -29.64 -6.62 19.11
N THR A 383 -29.55 -7.11 17.88
CA THR A 383 -30.16 -8.39 17.46
C THR A 383 -29.64 -9.57 18.25
N ALA A 384 -28.34 -9.62 18.55
CA ALA A 384 -27.73 -10.70 19.33
C ALA A 384 -28.09 -10.69 20.81
N ARG A 385 -28.43 -9.52 21.40
CA ARG A 385 -28.78 -9.38 22.82
C ARG A 385 -30.26 -9.56 23.13
N VAL A 386 -31.12 -9.29 22.14
CA VAL A 386 -32.59 -9.41 22.33
C VAL A 386 -33.01 -10.82 21.93
N PRO A 387 -33.53 -11.64 22.87
CA PRO A 387 -33.95 -13.01 22.59
C PRO A 387 -34.95 -13.10 21.44
N GLY A 388 -34.70 -13.98 20.48
CA GLY A 388 -35.59 -14.22 19.34
C GLY A 388 -35.46 -13.20 18.18
N LEU A 389 -34.90 -12.01 18.41
CA LEU A 389 -34.82 -10.97 17.37
C LEU A 389 -33.96 -11.40 16.17
N ALA A 390 -32.85 -12.06 16.42
CA ALA A 390 -32.01 -12.60 15.35
C ALA A 390 -32.77 -13.63 14.49
N ALA A 391 -33.50 -14.56 15.10
CA ALA A 391 -34.30 -15.55 14.40
C ALA A 391 -35.39 -14.91 13.53
N VAL A 392 -36.12 -13.92 14.08
CA VAL A 392 -37.12 -13.17 13.30
C VAL A 392 -36.50 -12.41 12.15
N ALA A 393 -35.36 -11.72 12.36
CA ALA A 393 -34.66 -11.00 11.32
C ALA A 393 -34.17 -11.94 10.21
N ASN A 394 -33.59 -13.09 10.56
CA ASN A 394 -33.15 -14.10 9.59
C ASN A 394 -34.32 -14.67 8.80
N ALA A 395 -35.45 -14.98 9.46
CA ALA A 395 -36.66 -15.45 8.80
C ALA A 395 -37.23 -14.43 7.81
N LEU A 396 -37.23 -13.15 8.16
CA LEU A 396 -37.66 -12.08 7.24
C LEU A 396 -36.66 -11.91 6.05
N MET A 397 -35.38 -11.99 6.32
CA MET A 397 -34.35 -11.87 5.28
C MET A 397 -34.23 -13.11 4.38
N SER A 398 -34.72 -14.28 4.80
CA SER A 398 -34.78 -15.46 3.95
C SER A 398 -35.85 -15.36 2.84
N VAL A 399 -36.87 -14.49 3.03
CA VAL A 399 -37.92 -14.25 2.04
C VAL A 399 -37.41 -13.28 0.98
N ALA A 400 -37.01 -13.80 -0.20
CA ALA A 400 -36.34 -13.04 -1.25
C ALA A 400 -37.03 -11.71 -1.66
N PRO A 401 -38.38 -11.64 -1.87
CA PRO A 401 -39.04 -10.37 -2.21
C PRO A 401 -38.93 -9.32 -1.10
N LEU A 402 -39.08 -9.72 0.17
CA LEU A 402 -38.97 -8.81 1.32
C LEU A 402 -37.54 -8.30 1.47
N ARG A 403 -36.55 -9.19 1.37
CA ARG A 403 -35.14 -8.83 1.39
C ARG A 403 -34.81 -7.86 0.27
N SER A 404 -35.22 -8.15 -0.97
CA SER A 404 -34.93 -7.30 -2.12
C SER A 404 -35.53 -5.91 -1.98
N MET A 405 -36.75 -5.80 -1.45
CA MET A 405 -37.38 -4.53 -1.17
C MET A 405 -36.66 -3.77 -0.06
N ALA A 406 -36.32 -4.43 1.04
CA ALA A 406 -35.58 -3.83 2.14
C ALA A 406 -34.21 -3.32 1.67
N PHE A 407 -33.45 -4.12 0.91
CA PHE A 407 -32.13 -3.76 0.41
C PHE A 407 -32.18 -2.52 -0.49
N ARG A 408 -33.15 -2.44 -1.42
CA ARG A 408 -33.33 -1.24 -2.26
C ARG A 408 -33.59 0.02 -1.44
N ILE A 409 -34.39 -0.08 -0.37
CA ILE A 409 -34.69 1.07 0.51
C ILE A 409 -33.44 1.54 1.24
N ILE A 410 -32.60 0.61 1.72
CA ILE A 410 -31.44 0.93 2.54
C ILE A 410 -30.13 1.11 1.74
N GLY A 411 -30.21 1.10 0.40
CA GLY A 411 -29.06 1.34 -0.48
C GLY A 411 -28.14 0.14 -0.66
N LEU A 412 -28.67 -1.09 -0.51
CA LEU A 412 -27.95 -2.34 -0.77
C LEU A 412 -28.38 -2.98 -2.08
N ASP A 413 -27.49 -3.78 -2.69
CA ASP A 413 -27.81 -4.51 -3.92
C ASP A 413 -28.74 -5.70 -3.61
N PRO A 414 -29.94 -5.80 -4.24
CA PRO A 414 -30.92 -6.84 -3.97
C PRO A 414 -30.46 -8.26 -4.35
N ARG A 415 -29.40 -8.39 -5.17
CA ARG A 415 -28.81 -9.68 -5.56
C ARG A 415 -27.96 -10.30 -4.46
N ARG A 416 -27.60 -9.52 -3.43
CA ARG A 416 -26.83 -9.99 -2.26
C ARG A 416 -27.69 -10.73 -1.25
N GLY A 417 -27.08 -11.71 -0.59
CA GLY A 417 -27.62 -12.33 0.61
C GLY A 417 -27.15 -11.60 1.87
N MET A 418 -27.99 -11.62 2.91
CA MET A 418 -27.58 -11.18 4.25
C MET A 418 -26.95 -12.38 4.97
N PRO A 419 -25.78 -12.22 5.60
CA PRO A 419 -25.27 -13.24 6.52
C PRO A 419 -26.23 -13.47 7.69
N ASP A 420 -26.30 -14.70 8.18
CA ASP A 420 -27.15 -15.04 9.31
C ASP A 420 -26.70 -14.31 10.58
N LEU A 421 -27.67 -13.70 11.27
CA LEU A 421 -27.45 -13.07 12.55
C LEU A 421 -27.47 -14.14 13.65
N GLN A 422 -26.47 -14.12 14.52
CA GLN A 422 -26.40 -15.04 15.64
C GLN A 422 -27.24 -14.57 16.83
N SER A 423 -27.82 -15.54 17.55
CA SER A 423 -28.43 -15.31 18.87
C SER A 423 -27.37 -15.49 19.96
N GLY A 424 -26.96 -14.39 20.57
CA GLY A 424 -25.89 -14.32 21.56
C GLY A 424 -24.57 -13.80 20.99
N THR A 425 -23.62 -13.54 21.85
CA THR A 425 -22.32 -12.98 21.49
C THR A 425 -21.18 -13.92 21.91
N PHE A 426 -20.04 -13.83 21.21
CA PHE A 426 -18.82 -14.55 21.59
C PHE A 426 -18.42 -14.24 23.05
N THR A 427 -18.49 -12.99 23.48
CA THR A 427 -18.20 -12.63 24.87
C THR A 427 -19.16 -13.28 25.88
N ALA A 428 -20.42 -13.54 25.52
CA ALA A 428 -21.34 -14.29 26.38
C ALA A 428 -20.92 -15.79 26.47
N TRP A 429 -20.42 -16.37 25.39
CA TRP A 429 -19.82 -17.71 25.38
C TRP A 429 -18.55 -17.76 26.24
N ALA A 430 -17.64 -16.78 26.09
CA ALA A 430 -16.41 -16.69 26.86
C ALA A 430 -16.68 -16.55 28.37
N ARG A 431 -17.67 -15.73 28.73
CA ARG A 431 -18.09 -15.57 30.13
C ARG A 431 -18.55 -16.90 30.77
N ARG A 432 -19.33 -17.71 30.02
CA ARG A 432 -19.74 -19.04 30.51
C ARG A 432 -18.59 -20.02 30.72
N ARG A 433 -17.45 -19.79 30.05
CA ARG A 433 -16.20 -20.57 30.19
C ARG A 433 -15.21 -19.91 31.14
N SER A 434 -15.57 -18.83 31.83
CA SER A 434 -14.68 -18.05 32.72
C SER A 434 -13.41 -17.53 32.03
N LEU A 435 -13.48 -17.27 30.73
CA LEU A 435 -12.40 -16.75 29.93
C LEU A 435 -12.43 -15.22 29.79
N LEU A 436 -13.56 -14.58 30.08
CA LEU A 436 -13.68 -13.12 29.94
C LEU A 436 -12.85 -12.41 31.01
N ALA A 437 -11.92 -11.55 30.56
CA ALA A 437 -11.03 -10.80 31.44
C ALA A 437 -11.56 -9.36 31.60
N ASP A 438 -12.15 -9.06 32.75
CA ASP A 438 -12.60 -7.70 33.09
C ASP A 438 -11.43 -6.80 33.55
N SER A 439 -10.28 -7.39 33.88
CA SER A 439 -9.03 -6.70 34.26
C SER A 439 -7.82 -7.58 33.93
N VAL A 440 -6.64 -6.97 33.96
CA VAL A 440 -5.38 -7.70 33.81
C VAL A 440 -5.25 -8.73 34.93
N PRO A 441 -5.00 -10.01 34.62
CA PRO A 441 -4.79 -11.04 35.62
C PRO A 441 -3.62 -10.68 36.54
N ALA A 442 -3.74 -10.95 37.84
CA ALA A 442 -2.62 -10.80 38.80
C ALA A 442 -1.50 -11.74 38.39
N SER A 443 -0.31 -11.20 38.13
CA SER A 443 0.89 -11.98 37.84
C SER A 443 1.41 -12.63 39.11
N THR A 444 1.79 -13.89 39.03
CA THR A 444 2.52 -14.59 40.12
C THR A 444 4.02 -14.27 40.14
N ASN A 445 4.51 -13.50 39.18
CA ASN A 445 5.91 -13.06 39.08
C ASN A 445 6.05 -11.56 39.33
N SER A 446 6.95 -11.29 40.28
CA SER A 446 7.51 -10.06 40.82
C SER A 446 7.60 -8.84 39.85
N ASP A 447 7.41 -7.67 40.50
CA ASP A 447 7.69 -6.27 40.10
C ASP A 447 8.21 -5.96 38.68
N PRO A 448 7.48 -5.09 37.93
CA PRO A 448 7.92 -4.63 36.60
C PRO A 448 9.28 -3.90 36.61
N ILE A 449 9.73 -3.41 37.74
CA ILE A 449 11.00 -2.70 37.90
C ILE A 449 12.21 -3.65 37.98
N SER A 450 12.02 -4.91 38.39
CA SER A 450 13.11 -5.90 38.45
C SER A 450 13.47 -6.45 37.06
N VAL A 451 12.50 -6.60 36.14
CA VAL A 451 12.71 -7.13 34.78
C VAL A 451 13.54 -6.16 33.91
N ALA A 452 13.45 -4.84 34.13
CA ALA A 452 14.28 -3.86 33.45
C ALA A 452 15.76 -3.87 33.89
N ARG A 453 16.05 -4.24 35.13
CA ARG A 453 17.42 -4.30 35.66
C ARG A 453 18.17 -5.60 35.37
N GLU A 454 17.47 -6.72 35.18
CA GLU A 454 18.11 -8.00 34.80
C GLU A 454 18.54 -8.08 33.31
N ARG A 455 18.03 -7.17 32.44
CA ARG A 455 18.43 -7.11 31.02
C ARG A 455 19.82 -6.51 30.76
N GLU A 456 20.43 -5.84 31.74
CA GLU A 456 21.79 -5.26 31.61
C GLU A 456 22.93 -6.23 31.93
N GLY A 457 22.66 -7.46 32.36
CA GLY A 457 23.69 -8.38 32.86
C GLY A 457 23.78 -9.78 32.27
N ALA A 458 22.95 -10.15 31.28
CA ALA A 458 22.93 -11.52 30.75
C ALA A 458 23.81 -11.67 29.50
N THR A 459 24.89 -12.43 29.63
CA THR A 459 25.76 -12.93 28.55
C THR A 459 25.00 -13.84 27.61
N ALA A 460 25.16 -13.60 26.29
CA ALA A 460 24.56 -14.32 25.20
C ALA A 460 24.79 -15.83 25.20
N SER A 461 23.76 -16.62 25.51
CA SER A 461 23.66 -18.05 25.13
C SER A 461 22.25 -18.52 25.41
N SER A 462 21.50 -18.75 24.32
CA SER A 462 20.22 -19.44 24.14
C SER A 462 19.14 -18.56 23.51
N ILE A 463 18.48 -19.09 22.46
CA ILE A 463 17.26 -18.69 21.74
C ILE A 463 16.73 -17.30 22.11
N PRO A 464 16.62 -16.34 21.17
CA PRO A 464 16.09 -15.01 21.49
C PRO A 464 14.69 -15.15 22.08
N ASP A 465 14.50 -14.72 23.32
CA ASP A 465 13.19 -14.62 23.98
C ASP A 465 12.26 -13.78 23.13
N SER A 466 11.35 -14.41 22.43
CA SER A 466 10.33 -13.72 21.65
C SER A 466 9.52 -12.82 22.59
N PRO A 467 9.35 -11.53 22.30
CA PRO A 467 8.54 -10.62 23.12
C PRO A 467 7.13 -11.16 23.40
N ILE A 468 6.60 -11.99 22.50
CA ILE A 468 5.28 -12.64 22.62
C ILE A 468 5.21 -13.62 23.78
N LEU A 469 6.32 -14.31 24.10
CA LEU A 469 6.38 -15.33 25.15
C LEU A 469 6.88 -14.79 26.50
N SER A 470 7.35 -13.55 26.55
CA SER A 470 7.94 -12.93 27.74
C SER A 470 6.92 -12.28 28.69
N GLY A 471 5.63 -12.29 28.34
CA GLY A 471 4.54 -11.69 29.11
C GLY A 471 4.20 -12.43 30.42
N PRO A 472 3.22 -11.90 31.18
CA PRO A 472 2.71 -12.51 32.40
C PRO A 472 2.22 -13.94 32.18
N ARG A 473 2.31 -14.76 33.23
CA ARG A 473 1.93 -16.17 33.18
C ARG A 473 0.84 -16.50 34.19
N ASP A 474 0.04 -17.49 33.86
CA ASP A 474 -0.96 -18.04 34.76
C ASP A 474 -0.29 -18.86 35.91
N PRO A 475 -1.03 -19.29 36.93
CA PRO A 475 -0.49 -20.10 38.03
C PRO A 475 0.13 -21.44 37.60
N SER A 476 -0.17 -21.93 36.40
CA SER A 476 0.45 -23.14 35.84
C SER A 476 1.69 -22.85 34.98
N GLY A 477 2.12 -21.59 34.88
CA GLY A 477 3.30 -21.14 34.16
C GLY A 477 3.07 -20.87 32.66
N ARG A 478 1.83 -20.92 32.15
CA ARG A 478 1.48 -20.66 30.74
C ARG A 478 1.41 -19.15 30.48
N PRO A 479 2.00 -18.62 29.41
CA PRO A 479 1.90 -17.20 29.07
C PRO A 479 0.44 -16.86 28.70
N TYR A 480 -0.05 -15.71 29.18
CA TYR A 480 -1.35 -15.22 28.77
C TYR A 480 -1.33 -14.75 27.31
N ALA A 481 -2.46 -14.96 26.61
CA ALA A 481 -2.75 -14.35 25.31
C ALA A 481 -4.17 -13.79 25.31
N LEU A 482 -4.35 -12.52 24.94
CA LEU A 482 -5.65 -11.86 24.93
C LEU A 482 -6.30 -12.04 23.55
N VAL A 483 -7.38 -12.78 23.47
CA VAL A 483 -8.17 -12.91 22.26
C VAL A 483 -9.12 -11.73 22.16
N TRP A 484 -8.97 -10.92 21.14
CA TRP A 484 -9.89 -9.83 20.83
C TRP A 484 -10.75 -10.19 19.61
N ALA A 485 -12.02 -10.46 19.89
CA ALA A 485 -13.02 -10.70 18.86
C ALA A 485 -13.69 -9.37 18.47
N ASP A 486 -13.59 -9.06 17.19
CA ASP A 486 -14.21 -7.91 16.56
C ASP A 486 -15.75 -8.04 16.47
N SER A 487 -16.42 -7.02 15.90
CA SER A 487 -17.88 -6.99 15.84
C SER A 487 -18.50 -8.10 14.98
N PHE A 488 -17.80 -8.57 13.93
CA PHE A 488 -18.28 -9.67 13.08
C PHE A 488 -18.16 -11.00 13.81
N SER A 489 -17.01 -11.25 14.43
CA SER A 489 -16.77 -12.41 15.28
C SER A 489 -17.64 -12.43 16.55
N GLN A 490 -18.12 -11.27 17.01
CA GLN A 490 -19.02 -11.18 18.15
C GLN A 490 -20.46 -11.62 17.82
N THR A 491 -20.96 -11.35 16.59
CA THR A 491 -22.41 -11.35 16.33
C THR A 491 -22.86 -12.02 15.03
N LEU A 492 -21.92 -12.36 14.13
CA LEU A 492 -22.23 -12.98 12.84
C LEU A 492 -21.60 -14.37 12.68
N ASP A 493 -20.32 -14.53 13.03
CA ASP A 493 -19.62 -15.83 12.93
C ASP A 493 -18.54 -15.92 14.00
N ASP A 494 -18.81 -16.60 15.09
CA ASP A 494 -17.90 -16.77 16.22
C ASP A 494 -17.03 -18.04 16.15
N ALA A 495 -17.18 -18.87 15.10
CA ALA A 495 -16.46 -20.14 14.98
C ALA A 495 -14.94 -19.92 14.94
N GLY A 496 -14.46 -18.92 14.17
CA GLY A 496 -13.04 -18.55 14.12
C GLY A 496 -12.51 -18.10 15.49
N ALA A 497 -13.27 -17.25 16.21
CA ALA A 497 -12.86 -16.74 17.52
C ALA A 497 -12.76 -17.86 18.57
N ARG A 498 -13.73 -18.80 18.57
CA ARG A 498 -13.66 -19.97 19.45
C ARG A 498 -12.48 -20.87 19.12
N ALA A 499 -12.21 -21.07 17.84
CA ALA A 499 -11.07 -21.88 17.40
C ALA A 499 -9.72 -21.22 17.77
N VAL A 500 -9.60 -19.89 17.71
CA VAL A 500 -8.41 -19.17 18.22
C VAL A 500 -8.16 -19.50 19.68
N VAL A 501 -9.19 -19.47 20.53
CA VAL A 501 -9.06 -19.85 21.94
C VAL A 501 -8.55 -21.28 22.09
N ASP A 502 -9.19 -22.24 21.38
CA ASP A 502 -8.83 -23.65 21.48
C ASP A 502 -7.40 -23.94 20.98
N VAL A 503 -6.98 -23.28 19.88
CA VAL A 503 -5.62 -23.44 19.32
C VAL A 503 -4.57 -22.83 20.25
N LEU A 504 -4.81 -21.68 20.84
CA LEU A 504 -3.90 -21.08 21.82
C LEU A 504 -3.75 -21.96 23.06
N GLU A 505 -4.86 -22.48 23.57
CA GLU A 505 -4.85 -23.39 24.75
C GLU A 505 -4.05 -24.67 24.44
N ALA A 506 -4.26 -25.26 23.26
CA ALA A 506 -3.54 -26.46 22.84
C ALA A 506 -2.03 -26.23 22.66
N ASN A 507 -1.60 -25.00 22.36
CA ASN A 507 -0.21 -24.62 22.14
C ASN A 507 0.43 -23.94 23.39
N GLY A 508 -0.09 -24.21 24.59
CA GLY A 508 0.53 -23.88 25.84
C GLY A 508 0.28 -22.44 26.33
N PHE A 509 -0.64 -21.69 25.73
CA PHE A 509 -1.08 -20.41 26.26
C PHE A 509 -2.22 -20.53 27.26
N ALA A 510 -2.38 -19.52 28.09
CA ALA A 510 -3.57 -19.28 28.90
C ALA A 510 -4.43 -18.21 28.22
N PRO A 511 -5.37 -18.60 27.29
CA PRO A 511 -6.15 -17.61 26.58
C PRO A 511 -7.15 -16.91 27.50
N ILE A 512 -7.20 -15.60 27.37
CA ILE A 512 -8.22 -14.75 27.99
C ILE A 512 -8.92 -13.94 26.90
N VAL A 513 -10.17 -13.57 27.09
CA VAL A 513 -11.00 -12.89 26.09
C VAL A 513 -11.24 -11.44 26.51
N ALA A 514 -10.96 -10.51 25.61
CA ALA A 514 -11.23 -9.09 25.82
C ALA A 514 -12.73 -8.80 25.92
N PRO A 515 -13.16 -7.81 26.73
CA PRO A 515 -14.51 -7.27 26.67
C PRO A 515 -14.88 -6.78 25.28
N ASP A 516 -16.17 -6.82 24.93
CA ASP A 516 -16.68 -6.41 23.63
C ASP A 516 -16.40 -4.93 23.33
N ALA A 517 -15.53 -4.65 22.37
CA ALA A 517 -15.20 -3.31 21.89
C ALA A 517 -14.94 -3.33 20.38
N CYS A 518 -15.32 -2.25 19.68
CA CYS A 518 -15.29 -2.16 18.22
C CYS A 518 -14.12 -1.28 17.74
N CYS A 519 -13.42 -1.71 16.69
CA CYS A 519 -12.37 -0.92 16.05
C CYS A 519 -12.88 0.27 15.22
N GLY A 520 -14.16 0.32 14.91
CA GLY A 520 -14.72 1.41 14.10
C GLY A 520 -14.49 1.31 12.60
N LEU A 521 -14.02 0.16 12.07
CA LEU A 521 -13.70 0.00 10.63
C LEU A 521 -14.84 0.44 9.71
N THR A 522 -16.08 0.06 10.00
CA THR A 522 -17.22 0.42 9.16
C THR A 522 -17.53 1.92 9.18
N TRP A 523 -17.17 2.63 10.25
CA TRP A 523 -17.17 4.10 10.30
C TRP A 523 -16.02 4.70 9.49
N ILE A 524 -14.84 4.08 9.53
CA ILE A 524 -13.68 4.51 8.72
C ILE A 524 -14.03 4.43 7.24
N THR A 525 -14.46 3.27 6.75
CA THR A 525 -14.73 3.04 5.32
C THR A 525 -15.87 3.91 4.77
N THR A 526 -16.77 4.39 5.61
CA THR A 526 -17.84 5.32 5.24
C THR A 526 -17.51 6.79 5.55
N GLY A 527 -16.27 7.11 5.94
CA GLY A 527 -15.83 8.47 6.24
C GLY A 527 -16.50 9.10 7.47
N GLN A 528 -16.97 8.29 8.44
CA GLN A 528 -17.55 8.76 9.70
C GLN A 528 -16.47 8.86 10.79
N LEU A 529 -15.34 9.55 10.48
CA LEU A 529 -14.10 9.47 11.25
C LEU A 529 -14.23 9.95 12.70
N THR A 530 -15.08 10.95 12.98
CA THR A 530 -15.35 11.36 14.37
C THR A 530 -15.96 10.21 15.20
N GLY A 531 -16.82 9.40 14.57
CA GLY A 531 -17.41 8.20 15.20
C GLY A 531 -16.37 7.10 15.38
N ALA A 532 -15.53 6.89 14.37
CA ALA A 532 -14.42 5.93 14.41
C ALA A 532 -13.45 6.22 15.56
N LYS A 533 -13.01 7.49 15.71
CA LYS A 533 -12.15 7.93 16.82
C LYS A 533 -12.74 7.61 18.20
N LYS A 534 -14.04 7.82 18.38
CA LYS A 534 -14.74 7.48 19.64
C LYS A 534 -14.72 5.97 19.91
N HIS A 535 -14.93 5.15 18.89
CA HIS A 535 -14.85 3.69 19.02
C HIS A 535 -13.43 3.24 19.35
N LEU A 536 -12.42 3.79 18.66
CA LEU A 536 -11.01 3.49 18.91
C LEU A 536 -10.57 3.92 20.32
N ALA A 537 -10.95 5.11 20.77
CA ALA A 537 -10.64 5.57 22.14
C ALA A 537 -11.27 4.65 23.21
N SER A 538 -12.50 4.16 22.98
CA SER A 538 -13.12 3.16 23.84
C SER A 538 -12.39 1.82 23.81
N LEU A 539 -11.96 1.36 22.62
CA LEU A 539 -11.22 0.13 22.44
C LEU A 539 -9.85 0.21 23.12
N LEU A 540 -9.14 1.34 23.01
CA LEU A 540 -7.90 1.60 23.74
C LEU A 540 -8.06 1.48 25.25
N GLY A 541 -9.22 1.95 25.77
CA GLY A 541 -9.54 1.77 27.20
C GLY A 541 -9.65 0.30 27.62
N VAL A 542 -10.03 -0.58 26.69
CA VAL A 542 -10.13 -2.03 26.94
C VAL A 542 -8.78 -2.73 26.75
N LEU A 543 -8.05 -2.45 25.68
CA LEU A 543 -6.87 -3.22 25.28
C LEU A 543 -5.55 -2.72 25.90
N ALA A 544 -5.42 -1.41 26.11
CA ALA A 544 -4.15 -0.84 26.57
C ALA A 544 -3.66 -1.37 27.94
N PRO A 545 -4.50 -1.67 28.93
CA PRO A 545 -4.03 -2.27 30.17
C PRO A 545 -3.33 -3.61 29.97
N PHE A 546 -3.82 -4.45 29.07
CA PHE A 546 -3.23 -5.76 28.75
C PHE A 546 -1.93 -5.59 27.95
N ALA A 547 -1.93 -4.71 26.94
CA ALA A 547 -0.74 -4.37 26.17
C ALA A 547 0.39 -3.83 27.07
N ALA A 548 0.07 -2.94 28.01
CA ALA A 548 1.02 -2.38 28.99
C ALA A 548 1.62 -3.46 29.89
N SER A 549 0.89 -4.54 30.13
CA SER A 549 1.37 -5.69 30.92
C SER A 549 2.18 -6.70 30.08
N GLY A 550 2.41 -6.44 28.79
CA GLY A 550 3.14 -7.35 27.92
C GLY A 550 2.33 -8.56 27.45
N ILE A 551 1.00 -8.53 27.57
CA ILE A 551 0.13 -9.60 27.06
C ILE A 551 -0.13 -9.37 25.57
N PRO A 552 0.23 -10.32 24.67
CA PRO A 552 -0.04 -10.22 23.26
C PRO A 552 -1.56 -10.23 22.99
N ILE A 553 -2.00 -9.38 22.07
CA ILE A 553 -3.40 -9.27 21.63
C ILE A 553 -3.52 -10.04 20.31
N VAL A 554 -4.34 -11.07 20.28
CA VAL A 554 -4.60 -11.87 19.08
C VAL A 554 -5.91 -11.41 18.45
N GLY A 555 -5.81 -10.78 17.28
CA GLY A 555 -6.97 -10.37 16.49
C GLY A 555 -7.56 -11.55 15.72
N VAL A 556 -8.89 -11.58 15.55
CA VAL A 556 -9.58 -12.67 14.85
C VAL A 556 -9.86 -12.29 13.39
N GLU A 557 -10.55 -11.17 13.15
CA GLU A 557 -10.86 -10.69 11.80
C GLU A 557 -9.72 -9.81 11.27
N PRO A 558 -9.06 -10.18 10.16
CA PRO A 558 -7.89 -9.46 9.66
C PRO A 558 -8.14 -7.98 9.37
N SER A 559 -9.33 -7.64 8.89
CA SER A 559 -9.67 -6.26 8.56
C SER A 559 -9.71 -5.36 9.80
N CYS A 560 -10.19 -5.90 10.91
CA CYS A 560 -10.24 -5.21 12.20
C CYS A 560 -8.86 -5.17 12.88
N THR A 561 -8.09 -6.25 12.78
CA THR A 561 -6.71 -6.34 13.28
C THR A 561 -5.81 -5.30 12.58
N ALA A 562 -5.98 -5.13 11.27
CA ALA A 562 -5.26 -4.11 10.50
C ALA A 562 -5.56 -2.69 10.97
N VAL A 563 -6.78 -2.39 11.43
CA VAL A 563 -7.09 -1.06 12.00
C VAL A 563 -6.23 -0.77 13.23
N LEU A 564 -5.97 -1.77 14.09
CA LEU A 564 -5.12 -1.59 15.27
C LEU A 564 -3.65 -1.41 14.91
N ARG A 565 -3.21 -2.05 13.83
CA ARG A 565 -1.82 -2.01 13.36
C ARG A 565 -1.47 -0.75 12.54
N ASP A 566 -2.48 -0.09 11.91
CA ASP A 566 -2.26 1.00 10.95
C ASP A 566 -3.17 2.21 11.20
N ASP A 567 -4.49 2.12 10.95
CA ASP A 567 -5.38 3.28 11.00
C ASP A 567 -5.45 3.95 12.39
N LEU A 568 -5.30 3.16 13.46
CA LEU A 568 -5.29 3.64 14.85
C LEU A 568 -4.20 4.70 15.06
N LEU A 569 -3.00 4.44 14.53
CA LEU A 569 -1.82 5.30 14.72
C LEU A 569 -2.02 6.70 14.11
N ASP A 570 -2.78 6.78 13.01
CA ASP A 570 -3.01 8.04 12.31
C ASP A 570 -4.36 8.71 12.64
N LEU A 571 -5.30 7.95 13.23
CA LEU A 571 -6.55 8.50 13.77
C LEU A 571 -6.39 9.07 15.19
N LEU A 572 -5.56 8.44 16.01
CA LEU A 572 -5.29 8.86 17.39
C LEU A 572 -3.77 8.94 17.67
N PRO A 573 -3.01 9.75 16.92
CA PRO A 573 -1.56 9.83 17.05
C PRO A 573 -1.10 10.39 18.40
N GLU A 574 -1.90 11.27 18.99
CA GLU A 574 -1.58 11.91 20.27
C GLU A 574 -1.88 11.03 21.49
N ASP A 575 -2.58 9.89 21.28
CA ASP A 575 -2.87 8.97 22.39
C ASP A 575 -1.72 7.96 22.54
N PRO A 576 -0.93 8.03 23.63
CA PRO A 576 0.24 7.16 23.81
C PRO A 576 -0.12 5.67 23.84
N ARG A 577 -1.38 5.34 24.10
CA ARG A 577 -1.87 3.95 24.09
C ARG A 577 -1.95 3.38 22.66
N SER A 578 -2.01 4.23 21.63
CA SER A 578 -2.12 3.79 20.23
C SER A 578 -0.92 2.96 19.80
N GLY A 579 0.29 3.45 20.03
CA GLY A 579 1.52 2.73 19.71
C GLY A 579 1.67 1.43 20.53
N LEU A 580 1.31 1.48 21.80
CA LEU A 580 1.36 0.33 22.70
C LEU A 580 0.43 -0.81 22.23
N VAL A 581 -0.83 -0.49 21.93
CA VAL A 581 -1.81 -1.49 21.45
C VAL A 581 -1.43 -1.99 20.07
N SER A 582 -0.97 -1.11 19.18
CA SER A 582 -0.53 -1.51 17.83
C SER A 582 0.61 -2.54 17.90
N SER A 583 1.63 -2.28 18.70
CA SER A 583 2.80 -3.16 18.87
C SER A 583 2.46 -4.50 19.52
N ALA A 584 1.48 -4.52 20.43
CA ALA A 584 1.03 -5.74 21.09
C ALA A 584 0.04 -6.57 20.27
N THR A 585 -0.45 -6.05 19.13
CA THR A 585 -1.47 -6.72 18.29
C THR A 585 -0.82 -7.63 17.27
N HIS A 586 -1.21 -8.89 17.26
CA HIS A 586 -0.64 -9.95 16.41
C HIS A 586 -1.73 -10.76 15.71
N THR A 587 -1.35 -11.43 14.60
CA THR A 587 -2.15 -12.50 14.00
C THR A 587 -1.92 -13.81 14.78
N LEU A 588 -2.81 -14.79 14.59
CA LEU A 588 -2.63 -16.11 15.19
C LEU A 588 -1.33 -16.80 14.69
N ALA A 589 -1.04 -16.67 13.39
CA ALA A 589 0.17 -17.24 12.81
C ALA A 589 1.45 -16.62 13.38
N GLU A 590 1.49 -15.30 13.59
CA GLU A 590 2.62 -14.62 14.25
C GLU A 590 2.84 -15.16 15.67
N VAL A 591 1.77 -15.34 16.45
CA VAL A 591 1.85 -15.86 17.82
C VAL A 591 2.31 -17.32 17.84
N LEU A 592 1.77 -18.17 16.97
CA LEU A 592 2.19 -19.58 16.88
C LEU A 592 3.63 -19.71 16.37
N SER A 593 4.09 -18.81 15.52
CA SER A 593 5.48 -18.82 15.03
C SER A 593 6.49 -18.53 16.13
N ALA A 594 6.11 -17.84 17.20
CA ALA A 594 6.94 -17.61 18.37
C ALA A 594 7.14 -18.88 19.24
N VAL A 595 6.23 -19.85 19.14
CA VAL A 595 6.36 -21.15 19.83
C VAL A 595 7.38 -22.02 19.08
N PRO A 596 8.35 -22.66 19.74
CA PRO A 596 9.25 -23.62 19.08
C PRO A 596 8.48 -24.70 18.33
N ALA A 597 8.92 -25.09 17.14
CA ALA A 597 8.20 -26.05 16.28
C ALA A 597 7.99 -27.41 16.97
N SER A 598 8.92 -27.83 17.82
CA SER A 598 8.83 -29.07 18.60
C SER A 598 7.78 -29.04 19.71
N GLU A 599 7.33 -27.85 20.11
CA GLU A 599 6.37 -27.64 21.21
C GLU A 599 4.96 -27.34 20.68
N ARG A 600 4.82 -27.13 19.37
CA ARG A 600 3.53 -26.84 18.74
C ARG A 600 2.64 -28.08 18.71
N SER A 601 1.43 -27.93 19.21
CA SER A 601 0.37 -28.95 19.11
C SER A 601 -0.60 -28.60 18.00
N LEU A 602 -0.20 -28.88 16.75
CA LEU A 602 -0.96 -28.55 15.56
C LEU A 602 -1.20 -29.82 14.70
N PRO A 603 -2.29 -29.88 13.92
CA PRO A 603 -2.57 -31.03 13.06
C PRO A 603 -1.53 -31.12 11.93
N ARG A 604 -1.23 -32.34 11.50
CA ARG A 604 -0.48 -32.55 10.25
C ARG A 604 -1.42 -32.33 9.07
N LEU A 605 -0.94 -31.58 8.08
CA LEU A 605 -1.70 -31.24 6.86
C LEU A 605 -1.06 -31.87 5.61
N GLU A 606 -0.34 -32.99 5.78
CA GLU A 606 0.32 -33.71 4.69
C GLU A 606 -0.68 -34.10 3.62
N GLY A 607 -0.45 -33.67 2.38
CA GLY A 607 -1.33 -33.94 1.25
C GLY A 607 -2.60 -33.10 1.18
N VAL A 608 -2.86 -32.23 2.14
CA VAL A 608 -3.99 -31.31 2.08
C VAL A 608 -3.69 -30.20 1.07
N GLU A 609 -4.53 -30.09 0.05
CA GLU A 609 -4.50 -28.95 -0.87
C GLU A 609 -5.32 -27.79 -0.31
N ILE A 610 -4.71 -26.61 -0.26
CA ILE A 610 -5.31 -25.39 0.24
C ILE A 610 -5.32 -24.33 -0.86
N VAL A 611 -6.49 -23.76 -1.14
CA VAL A 611 -6.62 -22.51 -1.88
C VAL A 611 -6.81 -21.40 -0.85
N ALA A 612 -5.77 -20.61 -0.64
CA ALA A 612 -5.76 -19.56 0.38
C ALA A 612 -6.05 -18.19 -0.23
N GLN A 613 -7.06 -17.50 0.29
CA GLN A 613 -7.35 -16.10 -0.02
C GLN A 613 -6.90 -15.21 1.13
N PRO A 614 -5.67 -14.66 1.09
CA PRO A 614 -5.29 -13.63 2.06
C PRO A 614 -6.31 -12.49 2.04
N HIS A 615 -6.77 -12.07 3.21
CA HIS A 615 -7.61 -10.88 3.26
C HIS A 615 -6.77 -9.67 2.82
N CYS A 616 -7.32 -8.78 2.02
CA CYS A 616 -6.55 -7.66 1.44
C CYS A 616 -5.90 -6.77 2.52
N HIS A 617 -6.56 -6.49 3.64
CA HIS A 617 -5.96 -5.77 4.77
C HIS A 617 -4.89 -6.60 5.50
N HIS A 618 -5.04 -7.93 5.58
CA HIS A 618 -4.01 -8.82 6.12
C HIS A 618 -2.73 -8.71 5.29
N TYR A 619 -2.86 -8.93 4.00
CA TYR A 619 -1.75 -8.79 3.05
C TYR A 619 -1.07 -7.42 3.15
N SER A 620 -1.87 -6.35 3.15
CA SER A 620 -1.35 -4.98 3.00
C SER A 620 -0.71 -4.41 4.27
N VAL A 621 -1.15 -4.84 5.45
CA VAL A 621 -0.75 -4.25 6.73
C VAL A 621 0.11 -5.19 7.56
N MET A 622 -0.21 -6.48 7.57
CA MET A 622 0.45 -7.47 8.44
C MET A 622 1.39 -8.40 7.66
N GLY A 623 1.22 -8.50 6.32
CA GLY A 623 1.84 -9.55 5.53
C GLY A 623 1.13 -10.91 5.72
N TRP A 624 1.40 -11.88 4.87
CA TRP A 624 0.78 -13.22 4.94
C TRP A 624 1.83 -14.34 4.93
N ASP A 625 3.09 -13.99 5.06
CA ASP A 625 4.20 -14.94 4.95
C ASP A 625 4.29 -15.87 6.18
N ALA A 626 3.90 -15.37 7.37
CA ALA A 626 3.83 -16.16 8.59
C ALA A 626 2.77 -17.27 8.47
N ASP A 627 1.61 -16.96 7.90
CA ASP A 627 0.51 -17.90 7.68
C ASP A 627 0.93 -18.97 6.65
N GLN A 628 1.55 -18.57 5.56
CA GLN A 628 2.06 -19.46 4.53
C GLN A 628 3.12 -20.41 5.09
N ALA A 629 4.14 -19.86 5.76
CA ALA A 629 5.21 -20.64 6.35
C ALA A 629 4.70 -21.65 7.41
N LEU A 630 3.71 -21.24 8.22
CA LEU A 630 3.06 -22.11 9.18
C LEU A 630 2.38 -23.30 8.49
N LEU A 631 1.54 -23.03 7.48
CA LEU A 631 0.81 -24.07 6.75
C LEU A 631 1.74 -25.06 6.01
N GLU A 632 2.78 -24.54 5.36
CA GLU A 632 3.79 -25.33 4.67
C GLU A 632 4.60 -26.20 5.64
N SER A 633 4.92 -25.65 6.85
CA SER A 633 5.59 -26.42 7.90
C SER A 633 4.77 -27.59 8.43
N LEU A 634 3.45 -27.55 8.29
CA LEU A 634 2.52 -28.64 8.63
C LEU A 634 2.31 -29.65 7.48
N GLY A 635 2.94 -29.41 6.30
CA GLY A 635 2.88 -30.29 5.14
C GLY A 635 1.79 -29.97 4.13
N ALA A 636 1.08 -28.83 4.26
CA ALA A 636 0.05 -28.41 3.32
C ALA A 636 0.64 -27.94 1.98
N ARG A 637 -0.11 -28.17 0.90
CA ARG A 637 0.17 -27.58 -0.42
C ARG A 637 -0.68 -26.33 -0.60
N VAL A 638 -0.06 -25.15 -0.44
CA VAL A 638 -0.76 -23.88 -0.44
C VAL A 638 -0.73 -23.23 -1.83
N THR A 639 -1.90 -22.96 -2.38
CA THR A 639 -2.07 -22.07 -3.53
C THR A 639 -2.58 -20.72 -3.01
N ARG A 640 -1.67 -19.78 -2.87
CA ARG A 640 -1.99 -18.41 -2.45
C ARG A 640 -2.64 -17.65 -3.61
N LEU A 641 -3.84 -17.12 -3.38
CA LEU A 641 -4.53 -16.27 -4.34
C LEU A 641 -4.00 -14.84 -4.28
N GLU A 642 -3.94 -14.22 -5.44
CA GLU A 642 -3.58 -12.82 -5.63
C GLU A 642 -4.85 -11.97 -5.78
N GLY A 643 -4.78 -10.71 -5.39
CA GLY A 643 -5.88 -9.77 -5.53
C GLY A 643 -6.99 -9.92 -4.49
N CYS A 644 -8.00 -9.11 -4.65
CA CYS A 644 -9.14 -9.00 -3.73
C CYS A 644 -10.23 -10.03 -4.07
N CYS A 645 -10.97 -10.51 -3.08
CA CYS A 645 -12.17 -11.33 -3.29
C CYS A 645 -13.33 -10.58 -3.96
N GLY A 646 -13.29 -9.24 -3.99
CA GLY A 646 -14.28 -8.38 -4.61
C GLY A 646 -15.40 -7.90 -3.68
N LEU A 647 -15.65 -8.54 -2.53
CA LEU A 647 -16.66 -8.05 -1.58
C LEU A 647 -16.16 -6.86 -0.76
N ALA A 648 -14.92 -6.94 -0.26
CA ALA A 648 -14.23 -5.86 0.44
C ALA A 648 -15.11 -5.16 1.50
N GLY A 649 -15.54 -5.90 2.51
CA GLY A 649 -16.42 -5.39 3.56
C GLY A 649 -17.79 -4.96 3.03
N ASN A 650 -18.09 -3.67 3.11
CA ASN A 650 -19.36 -3.11 2.67
C ASN A 650 -19.45 -2.88 1.15
N PHE A 651 -18.33 -2.70 0.46
CA PHE A 651 -18.29 -2.27 -0.94
C PHE A 651 -19.19 -3.11 -1.85
N GLY A 652 -18.99 -4.41 -1.90
CA GLY A 652 -19.76 -5.29 -2.79
C GLY A 652 -21.20 -5.53 -2.34
N MET A 653 -21.61 -5.01 -1.18
CA MET A 653 -22.98 -5.03 -0.70
C MET A 653 -23.78 -3.80 -1.14
N GLU A 654 -23.10 -2.70 -1.46
CA GLU A 654 -23.75 -1.44 -1.84
C GLU A 654 -24.39 -1.53 -3.23
N ALA A 655 -25.51 -0.81 -3.43
CA ALA A 655 -26.19 -0.73 -4.71
C ALA A 655 -25.28 -0.12 -5.76
N GLY A 656 -25.21 -0.74 -6.94
CA GLY A 656 -24.35 -0.32 -8.05
C GLY A 656 -22.97 -0.98 -8.09
N HIS A 657 -22.52 -1.63 -7.01
CA HIS A 657 -21.17 -2.21 -6.94
C HIS A 657 -21.12 -3.73 -7.20
N TYR A 658 -22.27 -4.40 -7.30
CA TYR A 658 -22.33 -5.86 -7.45
C TYR A 658 -21.56 -6.36 -8.66
N ASP A 659 -21.76 -5.75 -9.84
CA ASP A 659 -21.15 -6.24 -11.09
C ASP A 659 -19.62 -6.08 -11.05
N LEU A 660 -19.11 -4.97 -10.52
CA LEU A 660 -17.67 -4.81 -10.27
C LEU A 660 -17.14 -5.80 -9.26
N SER A 661 -17.88 -6.04 -8.17
CA SER A 661 -17.52 -7.02 -7.15
C SER A 661 -17.38 -8.43 -7.73
N VAL A 662 -18.29 -8.83 -8.62
CA VAL A 662 -18.24 -10.12 -9.34
C VAL A 662 -17.07 -10.14 -10.32
N ALA A 663 -16.87 -9.08 -11.09
CA ALA A 663 -15.75 -8.96 -12.02
C ALA A 663 -14.40 -9.11 -11.32
N VAL A 664 -14.21 -8.45 -10.17
CA VAL A 664 -13.00 -8.60 -9.34
C VAL A 664 -12.83 -10.05 -8.87
N ALA A 665 -13.89 -10.71 -8.38
CA ALA A 665 -13.82 -12.11 -7.96
C ALA A 665 -13.45 -13.07 -9.11
N SER A 666 -13.83 -12.71 -10.33
CA SER A 666 -13.59 -13.50 -11.54
C SER A 666 -12.13 -13.48 -12.01
N HIS A 667 -11.30 -12.59 -11.48
CA HIS A 667 -9.86 -12.55 -11.82
C HIS A 667 -9.06 -13.69 -11.19
N SER A 668 -9.34 -14.03 -9.95
CA SER A 668 -8.54 -15.02 -9.21
C SER A 668 -9.40 -16.00 -8.42
N LEU A 669 -10.30 -15.50 -7.56
CA LEU A 669 -11.07 -16.32 -6.63
C LEU A 669 -11.91 -17.40 -7.32
N LEU A 670 -12.83 -17.00 -8.21
CA LEU A 670 -13.76 -17.95 -8.84
C LEU A 670 -13.07 -18.97 -9.73
N PRO A 671 -12.10 -18.60 -10.61
CA PRO A 671 -11.37 -19.58 -11.40
C PRO A 671 -10.59 -20.58 -10.54
N SER A 672 -9.95 -20.13 -9.47
CA SER A 672 -9.16 -21.01 -8.59
C SER A 672 -10.03 -22.00 -7.82
N LEU A 673 -11.19 -21.55 -7.32
CA LEU A 673 -12.15 -22.44 -6.65
C LEU A 673 -12.74 -23.48 -7.62
N SER A 674 -12.97 -23.11 -8.88
CA SER A 674 -13.45 -24.04 -9.91
C SER A 674 -12.40 -25.03 -10.34
N ALA A 675 -11.13 -24.60 -10.44
CA ALA A 675 -10.02 -25.47 -10.84
C ALA A 675 -9.65 -26.51 -9.76
N LYS A 676 -9.93 -26.21 -8.49
CA LYS A 676 -9.62 -27.07 -7.34
C LYS A 676 -10.86 -27.30 -6.46
N PRO A 677 -11.85 -28.07 -6.94
CA PRO A 677 -13.13 -28.24 -6.23
C PRO A 677 -12.97 -28.93 -4.87
N ASP A 678 -11.99 -29.80 -4.72
CA ASP A 678 -11.77 -30.59 -3.49
C ASP A 678 -10.78 -29.95 -2.51
N ALA A 679 -10.10 -28.85 -2.92
CA ALA A 679 -9.16 -28.15 -2.03
C ALA A 679 -9.90 -27.43 -0.91
N VAL A 680 -9.27 -27.31 0.26
CA VAL A 680 -9.78 -26.47 1.36
C VAL A 680 -9.69 -25.02 0.93
N TYR A 681 -10.82 -24.30 0.95
CA TYR A 681 -10.80 -22.84 0.78
C TYR A 681 -10.51 -22.16 2.12
N LEU A 682 -9.30 -21.64 2.27
CA LEU A 682 -8.84 -20.94 3.48
C LEU A 682 -9.01 -19.44 3.32
N ALA A 683 -9.77 -18.81 4.21
CA ALA A 683 -9.95 -17.37 4.23
C ALA A 683 -10.34 -16.90 5.63
N ASP A 684 -9.49 -16.11 6.28
CA ASP A 684 -9.79 -15.56 7.62
C ASP A 684 -10.82 -14.43 7.55
N GLY A 685 -10.81 -13.65 6.47
CA GLY A 685 -11.74 -12.54 6.31
C GLY A 685 -13.19 -12.99 6.14
N PHE A 686 -14.09 -12.46 6.96
CA PHE A 686 -15.53 -12.70 6.88
C PHE A 686 -16.10 -12.36 5.49
N SER A 687 -15.68 -11.23 4.90
CA SER A 687 -16.08 -10.83 3.54
C SER A 687 -15.61 -11.81 2.47
N CYS A 688 -14.41 -12.40 2.60
CA CYS A 688 -13.88 -13.38 1.64
C CYS A 688 -14.69 -14.67 1.66
N ARG A 689 -15.02 -15.19 2.86
CA ARG A 689 -15.90 -16.37 3.02
C ARG A 689 -17.30 -16.11 2.48
N THR A 690 -17.87 -14.95 2.79
CA THR A 690 -19.19 -14.54 2.29
C THR A 690 -19.23 -14.46 0.77
N GLN A 691 -18.20 -13.91 0.13
CA GLN A 691 -18.13 -13.80 -1.34
C GLN A 691 -18.10 -15.19 -2.01
N ALA A 692 -17.24 -16.09 -1.51
CA ALA A 692 -17.16 -17.45 -2.04
C ALA A 692 -18.46 -18.23 -1.83
N ALA A 693 -19.09 -18.10 -0.67
CA ALA A 693 -20.38 -18.73 -0.39
C ALA A 693 -21.49 -18.23 -1.34
N GLN A 694 -21.55 -16.93 -1.58
CA GLN A 694 -22.60 -16.34 -2.42
C GLN A 694 -22.39 -16.59 -3.92
N LEU A 695 -21.15 -16.57 -4.41
CA LEU A 695 -20.87 -16.67 -5.85
C LEU A 695 -20.47 -18.07 -6.32
N ALA A 696 -19.83 -18.87 -5.46
CA ALA A 696 -19.36 -20.20 -5.80
C ALA A 696 -20.06 -21.32 -5.02
N GLY A 697 -20.95 -21.01 -4.07
CA GLY A 697 -21.59 -21.98 -3.20
C GLY A 697 -20.60 -22.70 -2.26
N ARG A 698 -19.39 -22.15 -2.05
CA ARG A 698 -18.32 -22.76 -1.26
C ARG A 698 -18.12 -22.02 0.07
N GLY A 699 -18.29 -22.76 1.17
CA GLY A 699 -17.89 -22.27 2.49
C GLY A 699 -16.37 -22.16 2.61
N GLY A 700 -15.88 -21.08 3.21
CA GLY A 700 -14.47 -20.92 3.54
C GLY A 700 -14.20 -21.26 5.01
N VAL A 701 -12.98 -21.66 5.32
CA VAL A 701 -12.51 -22.03 6.66
C VAL A 701 -11.54 -20.95 7.17
N HIS A 702 -11.70 -20.55 8.42
CA HIS A 702 -10.72 -19.69 9.11
C HIS A 702 -9.48 -20.50 9.49
N LEU A 703 -8.26 -19.93 9.46
CA LEU A 703 -7.01 -20.60 9.81
C LEU A 703 -7.12 -21.32 11.18
N ALA A 704 -7.61 -20.61 12.19
CA ALA A 704 -7.81 -21.21 13.50
C ALA A 704 -8.72 -22.46 13.48
N THR A 705 -9.78 -22.44 12.67
CA THR A 705 -10.72 -23.55 12.53
C THR A 705 -10.04 -24.77 11.88
N LEU A 706 -9.20 -24.53 10.86
CA LEU A 706 -8.37 -25.55 10.22
C LEU A 706 -7.38 -26.17 11.23
N LEU A 707 -6.66 -25.31 11.98
CA LEU A 707 -5.67 -25.74 12.96
C LEU A 707 -6.27 -26.44 14.19
N ALA A 708 -7.53 -26.13 14.53
CA ALA A 708 -8.28 -26.85 15.57
C ALA A 708 -8.79 -28.25 15.13
N GLY A 709 -8.50 -28.67 13.90
CA GLY A 709 -9.00 -29.93 13.35
C GLY A 709 -10.52 -29.99 13.12
N ARG A 710 -11.16 -28.82 12.99
CA ARG A 710 -12.62 -28.68 12.82
C ARG A 710 -13.03 -28.37 11.38
N ALA A 711 -12.09 -28.50 10.43
CA ALA A 711 -12.37 -28.36 9.00
C ALA A 711 -13.03 -29.66 8.51
N GLY A 712 -14.36 -29.68 8.52
CA GLY A 712 -15.17 -30.76 7.98
C GLY A 712 -16.13 -30.22 6.93
#